data_422b69edb6fd42b304cee9d3ca715590
#
_entry.id   422b69edb6fd42b304cee9d3ca715590
#
_cell.length_a   1.000
_cell.length_b   1.000
_cell.length_c   1.000
_cell.angle_alpha   90.00
_cell.angle_beta   90.00
_cell.angle_gamma   90.00
#
_symmetry.space_group_name_H-M   'P 1'
#
loop_
_entity.id
_entity.type
_entity.pdbx_description
1 polymer ?
#
loop_
_entity_poly.entity_id
_entity_poly.type
_entity_poly.pdbx_seq_one_letter_code
_entity_poly.pdbx_strand_id
1 'polypeptide(L)'
;MTYVYAFDHPHEKPPMSLKDLLGGKGANLAEMTSVLQLPVPHGFTITTDACRAYMGGRPGGGPNEPGGWPAGLTEEVAARLVELETSMGKRLGDPADPLLVSVRSGAKFSMPGMMDTVLNLGLNDESVLGLAKQTGDERFAYDSYRRFVSMYGRIVLGLPAEPFDAHFDKARERSGAENDATIPADALADLVEDYKALVEHHTGMTFPQDPADQLRGAIEAVFRSWGGARAVAYRVKERISHDLGTAVNVQAMVFGNRDDNSGTGVGFTRDPATGAAGAYGDFLVNAQGEDVVAGIRNTLKLAEMQRLFPSIYDELLAIFDRLERHYRDMCDTEFTIDQGKLWMLQTRVGKRTGGAALRMAVDMTTDERMRLTHAEAVQRVTAEHLEQVLHPQVGGGDVQVIATGLAASPGAGVGKAYFTADAAAEAAGRGEAVILVRSETSPEDVHGMIVAKGILTSRGGLVSHAAVVARGWGTPAVVGADGVHIRGASFEAGGVTVKEGDVISVDGSTGRVMLGAVEVTVSEPPPEFDTILGWADEIRAGKLAVRANADTGADAANARRFGAEGIGLCRTEHMFLADDRLPIVRRMILADTAEDETAALEELRVAQKADFYEVLEAMDGLPVTVRLLDPPLHEFLPRTEDLLVRASMPAGLSEEERRLLRAAEAWHEFNPMLGIRGVRLGVLKPGLYAMQVRALMEAAADRVAAGGRPVVEIMIPLTIGREELALARGWVEEAVARVSAGVDMTIGTMIETPRAALRAGEIAEEADFFSFGTNDLTQMTFGFSRDDIESRLMPAYLEQGLLKRNPFDTIDAAGVGELVMLAAERGRAAKPGLKLGVCGEHGGDPESITLFHAAGLNYVSCSPFRVPIARLAAAHAVLSGRAPGS
;
A
#
# COMPACT_ATOMS: atom_id res chain seq x y z
N MET A 1 3.44 25.61 25.82
CA MET A 1 3.52 24.87 24.54
C MET A 1 2.65 25.65 23.61
N THR A 2 3.12 26.05 22.44
CA THR A 2 2.34 26.84 21.47
C THR A 2 1.56 25.88 20.59
N TYR A 3 0.25 26.07 20.52
CA TYR A 3 -0.66 25.21 19.74
C TYR A 3 -1.03 25.79 18.37
N VAL A 4 -0.84 27.12 18.15
CA VAL A 4 -1.34 27.79 16.94
C VAL A 4 -0.27 28.65 16.28
N TYR A 5 -0.04 28.39 14.99
CA TYR A 5 0.96 29.10 14.17
C TYR A 5 0.32 29.70 12.93
N ALA A 6 0.57 30.98 12.66
CA ALA A 6 0.22 31.61 11.38
C ALA A 6 1.00 30.98 10.22
N PHE A 7 0.49 31.00 8.98
CA PHE A 7 1.17 30.40 7.82
C PHE A 7 2.50 31.11 7.48
N ASP A 8 2.62 32.38 7.80
CA ASP A 8 3.82 33.19 7.62
C ASP A 8 4.76 33.19 8.84
N HIS A 9 4.45 32.38 9.86
CA HIS A 9 5.29 32.30 11.06
C HIS A 9 6.72 31.87 10.72
N PRO A 10 7.76 32.62 11.18
CA PRO A 10 9.15 32.23 10.95
C PRO A 10 9.55 31.09 11.88
N HIS A 11 9.50 29.87 11.37
CA HIS A 11 9.94 28.71 12.12
C HIS A 11 11.46 28.60 12.18
N GLU A 12 12.01 28.10 13.29
CA GLU A 12 13.44 27.82 13.43
C GLU A 12 13.95 26.73 12.47
N LYS A 13 13.08 25.79 12.09
CA LYS A 13 13.35 24.73 11.12
C LYS A 13 12.48 24.92 9.88
N PRO A 14 12.91 24.42 8.71
CA PRO A 14 12.05 24.44 7.51
C PRO A 14 10.68 23.84 7.81
N PRO A 15 9.56 24.47 7.41
CA PRO A 15 8.22 24.00 7.70
C PRO A 15 7.98 22.54 7.29
N MET A 16 8.55 22.11 6.17
CA MET A 16 8.44 20.74 5.69
C MET A 16 9.07 19.69 6.61
N SER A 17 10.00 20.08 7.50
CA SER A 17 10.54 19.20 8.55
C SER A 17 9.63 19.10 9.78
N LEU A 18 8.59 19.94 9.87
CA LEU A 18 7.67 20.05 10.99
C LEU A 18 6.31 19.36 10.74
N LYS A 19 6.25 18.42 9.81
CA LYS A 19 4.99 17.68 9.50
C LYS A 19 4.39 16.95 10.70
N ASP A 20 5.20 16.57 11.67
CA ASP A 20 4.70 15.93 12.91
C ASP A 20 3.92 16.93 13.77
N LEU A 21 4.24 18.21 13.70
CA LEU A 21 3.62 19.30 14.45
C LEU A 21 2.49 19.98 13.66
N LEU A 22 2.79 20.41 12.43
CA LEU A 22 1.88 21.19 11.59
C LEU A 22 0.96 20.34 10.71
N GLY A 23 1.18 19.02 10.69
CA GLY A 23 0.58 18.15 9.69
C GLY A 23 1.11 18.42 8.27
N GLY A 24 0.75 17.58 7.32
CA GLY A 24 1.24 17.74 5.93
C GLY A 24 0.71 19.00 5.25
N LYS A 25 -0.58 19.32 5.42
CA LYS A 25 -1.21 20.50 4.81
C LYS A 25 -0.69 21.79 5.43
N GLY A 26 -0.62 21.89 6.76
CA GLY A 26 -0.12 23.07 7.45
C GLY A 26 1.35 23.35 7.14
N ALA A 27 2.19 22.30 7.11
CA ALA A 27 3.59 22.43 6.72
C ALA A 27 3.76 22.97 5.29
N ASN A 28 2.96 22.46 4.34
CA ASN A 28 2.99 22.95 2.96
C ASN A 28 2.45 24.39 2.82
N LEU A 29 1.39 24.76 3.55
CA LEU A 29 0.88 26.14 3.57
C LEU A 29 1.96 27.10 4.12
N ALA A 30 2.62 26.74 5.22
CA ALA A 30 3.71 27.51 5.77
C ALA A 30 4.90 27.60 4.79
N GLU A 31 5.27 26.51 4.11
CA GLU A 31 6.33 26.48 3.10
C GLU A 31 6.00 27.38 1.91
N MET A 32 4.78 27.29 1.37
CA MET A 32 4.32 28.13 0.27
C MET A 32 4.31 29.61 0.64
N THR A 33 3.91 29.96 1.87
CA THR A 33 3.78 31.35 2.33
C THR A 33 5.12 31.93 2.74
N SER A 34 5.83 31.30 3.69
CA SER A 34 7.02 31.89 4.31
C SER A 34 8.29 31.69 3.48
N VAL A 35 8.44 30.54 2.79
CA VAL A 35 9.65 30.19 2.05
C VAL A 35 9.51 30.54 0.55
N LEU A 36 8.42 30.07 -0.06
CA LEU A 36 8.18 30.26 -1.49
C LEU A 36 7.49 31.58 -1.82
N GLN A 37 6.92 32.29 -0.84
CA GLN A 37 6.23 33.57 -1.05
C GLN A 37 5.20 33.51 -2.20
N LEU A 38 4.43 32.43 -2.25
CA LEU A 38 3.35 32.25 -3.21
C LEU A 38 2.08 32.98 -2.75
N PRO A 39 1.15 33.27 -3.67
CA PRO A 39 -0.14 33.88 -3.32
C PRO A 39 -1.04 32.87 -2.60
N VAL A 40 -0.88 32.76 -1.30
CA VAL A 40 -1.67 31.87 -0.43
C VAL A 40 -2.62 32.74 0.40
N PRO A 41 -3.93 32.42 0.51
CA PRO A 41 -4.84 33.12 1.41
C PRO A 41 -4.34 33.00 2.86
N HIS A 42 -4.40 34.10 3.61
CA HIS A 42 -3.94 34.16 4.99
C HIS A 42 -4.68 33.14 5.88
N GLY A 43 -4.00 32.68 6.92
CA GLY A 43 -4.56 31.72 7.85
C GLY A 43 -3.56 31.24 8.91
N PHE A 44 -3.99 30.26 9.68
CA PHE A 44 -3.16 29.65 10.71
C PHE A 44 -3.43 28.14 10.86
N THR A 45 -2.44 27.43 11.41
CA THR A 45 -2.50 26.00 11.70
C THR A 45 -2.58 25.76 13.20
N ILE A 46 -3.56 24.98 13.63
CA ILE A 46 -3.66 24.40 14.97
C ILE A 46 -2.96 23.03 14.91
N THR A 47 -2.02 22.79 15.81
CA THR A 47 -1.08 21.67 15.74
C THR A 47 -1.72 20.30 16.02
N THR A 48 -1.04 19.25 15.60
CA THR A 48 -1.37 17.85 15.96
C THR A 48 -1.31 17.62 17.48
N ASP A 49 -0.46 18.36 18.20
CA ASP A 49 -0.38 18.30 19.66
C ASP A 49 -1.69 18.74 20.33
N ALA A 50 -2.37 19.76 19.79
CA ALA A 50 -3.69 20.19 20.25
C ALA A 50 -4.74 19.07 20.04
N CYS A 51 -4.71 18.42 18.88
CA CYS A 51 -5.58 17.27 18.60
C CYS A 51 -5.33 16.11 19.58
N ARG A 52 -4.07 15.73 19.78
CA ARG A 52 -3.71 14.66 20.73
C ARG A 52 -4.15 14.99 22.15
N ALA A 53 -3.97 16.22 22.58
CA ALA A 53 -4.42 16.68 23.90
C ALA A 53 -5.95 16.66 24.02
N TYR A 54 -6.68 17.05 22.98
CA TYR A 54 -8.15 16.99 22.90
C TYR A 54 -8.66 15.54 22.92
N MET A 55 -8.05 14.64 22.16
CA MET A 55 -8.42 13.22 22.07
C MET A 55 -7.97 12.40 23.29
N GLY A 56 -6.96 12.84 24.05
CA GLY A 56 -6.38 12.15 25.20
C GLY A 56 -7.28 12.01 26.43
N GLY A 57 -8.51 12.51 26.37
CA GLY A 57 -9.58 12.23 27.32
C GLY A 57 -9.49 12.93 28.68
N ARG A 58 -10.63 12.99 29.40
CA ARG A 58 -10.68 13.30 30.84
C ARG A 58 -10.06 12.16 31.64
N PRO A 59 -9.37 12.44 32.78
CA PRO A 59 -9.05 11.41 33.74
C PRO A 59 -10.35 10.73 34.22
N GLY A 60 -10.59 9.48 33.81
CA GLY A 60 -11.77 8.68 34.15
C GLY A 60 -12.83 8.53 33.04
N GLY A 61 -12.67 9.17 31.87
CA GLY A 61 -13.52 8.96 30.69
C GLY A 61 -13.12 7.72 29.91
N GLY A 62 -14.06 7.15 29.12
CA GLY A 62 -13.78 6.04 28.23
C GLY A 62 -12.82 6.44 27.09
N PRO A 63 -12.16 5.49 26.42
CA PRO A 63 -11.13 5.75 25.39
C PRO A 63 -11.63 6.56 24.18
N ASN A 64 -12.93 6.80 24.03
CA ASN A 64 -13.57 7.53 22.95
C ASN A 64 -14.30 8.82 23.38
N GLU A 65 -14.19 9.24 24.64
CA GLU A 65 -14.77 10.51 25.08
C GLU A 65 -13.74 11.65 24.93
N PRO A 66 -13.93 12.59 23.96
CA PRO A 66 -13.01 13.71 23.79
C PRO A 66 -12.95 14.58 25.04
N GLY A 67 -11.75 14.97 25.44
CA GLY A 67 -11.49 15.96 26.47
C GLY A 67 -11.96 17.35 26.01
N GLY A 68 -11.97 18.31 26.95
CA GLY A 68 -12.13 19.72 26.56
C GLY A 68 -10.89 20.25 25.84
N TRP A 69 -10.98 21.45 25.29
CA TRP A 69 -9.81 22.14 24.70
C TRP A 69 -8.65 22.19 25.70
N PRO A 70 -7.42 21.92 25.28
CA PRO A 70 -6.26 22.05 26.15
C PRO A 70 -6.10 23.51 26.62
N ALA A 71 -5.58 23.71 27.82
CA ALA A 71 -5.42 25.03 28.39
C ALA A 71 -4.56 25.94 27.49
N GLY A 72 -5.04 27.12 27.21
CA GLY A 72 -4.40 28.13 26.36
C GLY A 72 -4.81 28.07 24.89
N LEU A 73 -5.43 26.98 24.41
CA LEU A 73 -5.83 26.89 23.00
C LEU A 73 -6.90 27.93 22.62
N THR A 74 -7.86 28.21 23.49
CA THR A 74 -8.91 29.20 23.22
C THR A 74 -8.32 30.59 23.00
N GLU A 75 -7.38 30.99 23.84
CA GLU A 75 -6.73 32.29 23.78
C GLU A 75 -5.82 32.41 22.54
N GLU A 76 -5.10 31.34 22.21
CA GLU A 76 -4.23 31.31 21.02
C GLU A 76 -5.06 31.38 19.73
N VAL A 77 -6.16 30.62 19.62
CA VAL A 77 -7.06 30.70 18.46
C VAL A 77 -7.67 32.08 18.31
N ALA A 78 -8.15 32.69 19.41
CA ALA A 78 -8.70 34.04 19.38
C ALA A 78 -7.65 35.08 18.95
N ALA A 79 -6.42 34.98 19.44
CA ALA A 79 -5.33 35.88 19.05
C ALA A 79 -4.99 35.77 17.55
N ARG A 80 -4.89 34.54 17.02
CA ARG A 80 -4.61 34.32 15.58
C ARG A 80 -5.78 34.74 14.70
N LEU A 81 -7.01 34.60 15.17
CA LEU A 81 -8.19 35.10 14.45
C LEU A 81 -8.14 36.62 14.31
N VAL A 82 -7.81 37.37 15.37
CA VAL A 82 -7.66 38.83 15.33
C VAL A 82 -6.55 39.25 14.36
N GLU A 83 -5.43 38.51 14.31
CA GLU A 83 -4.36 38.78 13.33
C GLU A 83 -4.85 38.52 11.88
N LEU A 84 -5.60 37.42 11.66
CA LEU A 84 -6.19 37.10 10.37
C LEU A 84 -7.20 38.19 9.94
N GLU A 85 -8.08 38.62 10.83
CA GLU A 85 -9.04 39.70 10.58
C GLU A 85 -8.33 41.01 10.22
N THR A 86 -7.24 41.34 10.94
CA THR A 86 -6.43 42.55 10.67
C THR A 86 -5.77 42.46 9.30
N SER A 87 -5.18 41.33 8.95
CA SER A 87 -4.50 41.13 7.67
C SER A 87 -5.46 41.17 6.46
N MET A 88 -6.69 40.68 6.67
CA MET A 88 -7.75 40.70 5.66
C MET A 88 -8.55 41.99 5.61
N GLY A 89 -8.45 42.84 6.65
CA GLY A 89 -9.27 44.04 6.80
C GLY A 89 -10.75 43.77 7.00
N LYS A 90 -11.12 42.58 7.45
CA LYS A 90 -12.50 42.07 7.60
C LYS A 90 -12.65 41.40 8.95
N ARG A 91 -13.88 41.22 9.44
CA ARG A 91 -14.18 40.46 10.65
C ARG A 91 -15.03 39.23 10.39
N LEU A 92 -14.77 38.18 11.12
CA LEU A 92 -15.53 36.94 11.04
C LEU A 92 -17.00 37.22 11.43
N GLY A 93 -17.93 36.94 10.52
CA GLY A 93 -19.35 37.18 10.71
C GLY A 93 -19.78 38.64 10.70
N ASP A 94 -18.97 39.59 10.20
CA ASP A 94 -19.33 41.00 10.08
C ASP A 94 -20.62 41.14 9.23
N PRO A 95 -21.66 41.86 9.70
CA PRO A 95 -22.91 42.02 8.96
C PRO A 95 -22.80 42.87 7.68
N ALA A 96 -21.70 43.60 7.47
CA ALA A 96 -21.51 44.49 6.32
C ALA A 96 -20.51 43.94 5.30
N ASP A 97 -19.37 43.38 5.75
CA ASP A 97 -18.31 42.82 4.92
C ASP A 97 -17.63 41.63 5.63
N PRO A 98 -18.29 40.45 5.66
CA PRO A 98 -17.83 39.33 6.46
C PRO A 98 -16.52 38.71 5.97
N LEU A 99 -15.59 38.41 6.90
CA LEU A 99 -14.55 37.44 6.69
C LEU A 99 -15.21 36.06 6.74
N LEU A 100 -14.97 35.26 5.73
CA LEU A 100 -15.34 33.85 5.74
C LEU A 100 -14.06 33.00 5.77
N VAL A 101 -14.10 31.88 6.47
CA VAL A 101 -12.96 30.98 6.60
C VAL A 101 -13.32 29.53 6.25
N SER A 102 -12.32 28.80 5.80
CA SER A 102 -12.38 27.34 5.73
C SER A 102 -11.67 26.72 6.92
N VAL A 103 -12.20 25.62 7.45
CA VAL A 103 -11.59 24.81 8.52
C VAL A 103 -11.31 23.43 7.94
N ARG A 104 -10.04 23.10 7.77
CA ARG A 104 -9.59 21.94 7.00
C ARG A 104 -8.65 21.07 7.83
N SER A 105 -8.82 19.75 7.78
CA SER A 105 -7.90 18.79 8.39
C SER A 105 -6.52 18.78 7.71
N GLY A 106 -5.48 18.44 8.47
CA GLY A 106 -4.11 18.41 7.99
C GLY A 106 -3.26 17.35 8.70
N ALA A 107 -3.56 16.06 8.52
CA ALA A 107 -2.73 14.99 9.06
C ALA A 107 -1.33 14.95 8.41
N LYS A 108 -0.33 14.36 9.08
CA LYS A 108 1.04 14.19 8.56
C LYS A 108 1.06 13.53 7.18
N PHE A 109 0.26 12.50 6.99
CA PHE A 109 0.06 11.79 5.73
C PHE A 109 -1.25 12.22 5.08
N SER A 110 -1.26 12.31 3.75
CA SER A 110 -2.48 12.62 3.01
C SER A 110 -3.47 11.45 3.11
N MET A 111 -4.66 11.72 3.59
CA MET A 111 -5.77 10.76 3.74
C MET A 111 -6.98 11.31 2.95
N PRO A 112 -7.02 11.16 1.63
CA PRO A 112 -8.03 11.80 0.77
C PRO A 112 -9.44 11.35 1.16
N GLY A 113 -10.33 12.31 1.44
CA GLY A 113 -11.72 12.04 1.77
C GLY A 113 -12.00 11.39 3.14
N MET A 114 -10.94 11.08 3.93
CA MET A 114 -11.11 10.41 5.24
C MET A 114 -11.41 11.37 6.37
N MET A 115 -11.19 12.67 6.17
CA MET A 115 -11.26 13.68 7.22
C MET A 115 -12.03 14.91 6.75
N ASP A 116 -12.67 15.57 7.69
CA ASP A 116 -13.67 16.58 7.44
C ASP A 116 -13.08 17.96 7.07
N THR A 117 -13.88 18.73 6.32
CA THR A 117 -13.61 20.11 5.90
C THR A 117 -14.91 20.91 6.02
N VAL A 118 -14.86 22.11 6.62
CA VAL A 118 -15.99 23.05 6.68
C VAL A 118 -15.61 24.32 5.91
N LEU A 119 -16.42 24.71 4.95
CA LEU A 119 -16.22 25.92 4.13
C LEU A 119 -17.27 26.98 4.44
N ASN A 120 -17.03 28.21 4.03
CA ASN A 120 -17.94 29.37 4.20
C ASN A 120 -18.32 29.65 5.65
N LEU A 121 -17.49 29.24 6.62
CA LEU A 121 -17.71 29.49 8.03
C LEU A 121 -17.65 30.98 8.33
N GLY A 122 -18.59 31.48 9.13
CA GLY A 122 -18.80 32.91 9.42
C GLY A 122 -20.09 33.46 8.80
N LEU A 123 -20.78 32.67 7.96
CA LEU A 123 -22.11 33.04 7.49
C LEU A 123 -23.16 32.78 8.58
N ASN A 124 -24.06 33.75 8.72
CA ASN A 124 -25.26 33.74 9.54
C ASN A 124 -26.34 34.59 8.89
N ASP A 125 -27.49 34.77 9.53
CA ASP A 125 -28.64 35.48 8.98
C ASP A 125 -28.36 36.96 8.71
N GLU A 126 -27.37 37.57 9.39
CA GLU A 126 -26.98 38.96 9.19
C GLU A 126 -25.84 39.10 8.16
N SER A 127 -24.80 38.27 8.28
CA SER A 127 -23.62 38.35 7.44
C SER A 127 -23.88 37.94 5.97
N VAL A 128 -24.89 37.10 5.71
CA VAL A 128 -25.30 36.76 4.34
C VAL A 128 -25.81 37.99 3.59
N LEU A 129 -26.49 38.90 4.25
CA LEU A 129 -26.99 40.17 3.66
C LEU A 129 -25.82 41.10 3.33
N GLY A 130 -24.82 41.13 4.20
CA GLY A 130 -23.56 41.86 3.94
C GLY A 130 -22.83 41.32 2.74
N LEU A 131 -22.69 39.98 2.64
CA LEU A 131 -22.07 39.32 1.51
C LEU A 131 -22.82 39.61 0.19
N ALA A 132 -24.14 39.53 0.20
CA ALA A 132 -24.99 39.87 -0.96
C ALA A 132 -24.79 41.31 -1.42
N LYS A 133 -24.76 42.26 -0.47
CA LYS A 133 -24.52 43.67 -0.77
C LYS A 133 -23.12 43.94 -1.31
N GLN A 134 -22.09 43.32 -0.71
CA GLN A 134 -20.70 43.50 -1.10
C GLN A 134 -20.42 42.94 -2.48
N THR A 135 -20.99 41.78 -2.80
CA THR A 135 -20.80 41.11 -4.11
C THR A 135 -21.74 41.67 -5.18
N GLY A 136 -22.83 42.26 -4.80
CA GLY A 136 -23.93 42.62 -5.74
C GLY A 136 -24.68 41.42 -6.28
N ASP A 137 -24.50 40.23 -5.65
CA ASP A 137 -25.08 38.96 -6.08
C ASP A 137 -25.70 38.23 -4.89
N GLU A 138 -27.04 38.37 -4.75
CA GLU A 138 -27.80 37.70 -3.69
C GLU A 138 -27.79 36.17 -3.88
N ARG A 139 -27.82 35.72 -5.13
CA ARG A 139 -27.77 34.30 -5.42
C ARG A 139 -26.48 33.67 -4.90
N PHE A 140 -25.31 34.26 -5.18
CA PHE A 140 -24.03 33.81 -4.68
C PHE A 140 -23.98 33.74 -3.15
N ALA A 141 -24.53 34.77 -2.48
CA ALA A 141 -24.54 34.85 -1.02
C ALA A 141 -25.37 33.71 -0.40
N TYR A 142 -26.60 33.50 -0.89
CA TYR A 142 -27.47 32.44 -0.37
C TYR A 142 -27.02 31.03 -0.81
N ASP A 143 -26.41 30.85 -1.97
CA ASP A 143 -25.79 29.58 -2.35
C ASP A 143 -24.61 29.23 -1.41
N SER A 144 -23.81 30.21 -1.05
CA SER A 144 -22.71 30.04 -0.08
C SER A 144 -23.24 29.68 1.32
N TYR A 145 -24.33 30.32 1.74
CA TYR A 145 -24.93 30.08 3.04
C TYR A 145 -25.62 28.70 3.14
N ARG A 146 -26.39 28.30 2.13
CA ARG A 146 -27.00 26.97 2.11
C ARG A 146 -25.93 25.85 2.11
N ARG A 147 -24.82 26.02 1.37
CA ARG A 147 -23.69 25.11 1.38
C ARG A 147 -23.08 25.00 2.78
N PHE A 148 -22.89 26.13 3.45
CA PHE A 148 -22.38 26.15 4.82
C PHE A 148 -23.30 25.43 5.80
N VAL A 149 -24.61 25.74 5.79
CA VAL A 149 -25.59 25.10 6.70
C VAL A 149 -25.65 23.59 6.49
N SER A 150 -25.70 23.13 5.24
CA SER A 150 -25.68 21.70 4.92
C SER A 150 -24.38 21.03 5.38
N MET A 151 -23.23 21.62 5.07
CA MET A 151 -21.92 21.07 5.43
C MET A 151 -21.71 21.05 6.94
N TYR A 152 -22.07 22.13 7.64
CA TYR A 152 -21.99 22.21 9.11
C TYR A 152 -22.94 21.20 9.78
N GLY A 153 -24.16 21.06 9.29
CA GLY A 153 -25.14 20.08 9.77
C GLY A 153 -24.61 18.63 9.67
N ARG A 154 -24.03 18.31 8.52
CA ARG A 154 -23.50 16.95 8.26
C ARG A 154 -22.21 16.67 9.04
N ILE A 155 -21.26 17.59 9.03
CA ILE A 155 -19.91 17.37 9.55
C ILE A 155 -19.82 17.65 11.05
N VAL A 156 -20.35 18.78 11.49
CA VAL A 156 -20.21 19.23 12.90
C VAL A 156 -21.29 18.62 13.78
N LEU A 157 -22.53 18.58 13.28
CA LEU A 157 -23.70 18.10 14.02
C LEU A 157 -24.00 16.61 13.76
N GLY A 158 -23.34 15.98 12.77
CA GLY A 158 -23.44 14.54 12.51
C GLY A 158 -24.74 14.09 11.84
N LEU A 159 -25.41 14.98 11.13
CA LEU A 159 -26.68 14.67 10.45
C LEU A 159 -26.45 13.91 9.14
N PRO A 160 -27.35 13.00 8.74
CA PRO A 160 -27.25 12.31 7.46
C PRO A 160 -27.38 13.27 6.27
N ALA A 161 -26.83 12.89 5.12
CA ALA A 161 -26.83 13.71 3.91
C ALA A 161 -28.20 13.77 3.23
N GLU A 162 -28.89 12.62 3.19
CA GLU A 162 -30.09 12.38 2.38
C GLU A 162 -31.22 13.40 2.62
N PRO A 163 -31.50 13.86 3.87
CA PRO A 163 -32.50 14.90 4.07
C PRO A 163 -32.13 16.24 3.43
N PHE A 164 -30.84 16.64 3.50
CA PHE A 164 -30.37 17.88 2.84
C PHE A 164 -30.51 17.78 1.32
N ASP A 165 -30.10 16.66 0.75
CA ASP A 165 -30.15 16.41 -0.71
C ASP A 165 -31.62 16.41 -1.19
N ALA A 166 -32.53 15.80 -0.42
CA ALA A 166 -33.97 15.79 -0.75
C ALA A 166 -34.61 17.19 -0.73
N HIS A 167 -34.21 18.06 0.20
CA HIS A 167 -34.68 19.45 0.23
C HIS A 167 -34.08 20.25 -0.94
N PHE A 168 -32.83 20.02 -1.29
CA PHE A 168 -32.17 20.64 -2.42
C PHE A 168 -32.87 20.30 -3.76
N ASP A 169 -33.09 19.00 -4.00
CA ASP A 169 -33.78 18.54 -5.20
C ASP A 169 -35.21 19.14 -5.32
N LYS A 170 -35.95 19.21 -4.20
CA LYS A 170 -37.25 19.87 -4.18
C LYS A 170 -37.18 21.37 -4.49
N ALA A 171 -36.18 22.09 -3.97
CA ALA A 171 -35.99 23.51 -4.28
C ALA A 171 -35.67 23.72 -5.76
N ARG A 172 -34.82 22.88 -6.36
CA ARG A 172 -34.49 22.89 -7.77
C ARG A 172 -35.76 22.65 -8.64
N GLU A 173 -36.54 21.61 -8.32
CA GLU A 173 -37.79 21.29 -9.04
C GLU A 173 -38.80 22.40 -8.94
N ARG A 174 -39.02 22.96 -7.75
CA ARG A 174 -39.98 24.04 -7.53
C ARG A 174 -39.63 25.33 -8.27
N SER A 175 -38.33 25.65 -8.35
CA SER A 175 -37.85 26.83 -9.07
C SER A 175 -37.82 26.65 -10.59
N GLY A 176 -37.95 25.42 -11.09
CA GLY A 176 -37.83 25.11 -12.52
C GLY A 176 -36.40 25.29 -13.07
N ALA A 177 -35.38 25.28 -12.21
CA ALA A 177 -33.99 25.47 -12.59
C ALA A 177 -33.48 24.29 -13.40
N GLU A 178 -32.79 24.56 -14.52
CA GLU A 178 -32.20 23.53 -15.38
C GLU A 178 -31.00 22.82 -14.70
N ASN A 179 -30.29 23.54 -13.86
CA ASN A 179 -29.14 23.04 -13.09
C ASN A 179 -28.98 23.84 -11.79
N ASP A 180 -28.07 23.41 -10.95
CA ASP A 180 -27.80 24.00 -9.61
C ASP A 180 -27.40 25.48 -9.70
N ALA A 181 -26.69 25.88 -10.77
CA ALA A 181 -26.23 27.26 -10.95
C ALA A 181 -27.36 28.22 -11.35
N THR A 182 -28.51 27.73 -11.74
CA THR A 182 -29.64 28.55 -12.19
C THR A 182 -30.78 28.65 -11.17
N ILE A 183 -30.63 28.07 -9.97
CA ILE A 183 -31.60 28.23 -8.88
C ILE A 183 -31.61 29.71 -8.44
N PRO A 184 -32.78 30.40 -8.40
CA PRO A 184 -32.85 31.81 -8.05
C PRO A 184 -32.59 32.07 -6.56
N ALA A 185 -32.21 33.32 -6.22
CA ALA A 185 -31.79 33.71 -4.87
C ALA A 185 -32.88 33.49 -3.80
N ASP A 186 -34.10 33.77 -4.12
CA ASP A 186 -35.27 33.59 -3.21
C ASP A 186 -35.47 32.10 -2.88
N ALA A 187 -35.38 31.22 -3.88
CA ALA A 187 -35.48 29.78 -3.66
C ALA A 187 -34.30 29.23 -2.80
N LEU A 188 -33.10 29.80 -2.96
CA LEU A 188 -31.93 29.45 -2.12
C LEU A 188 -32.10 30.01 -0.68
N ALA A 189 -32.69 31.17 -0.51
CA ALA A 189 -33.01 31.72 0.81
C ALA A 189 -34.03 30.85 1.55
N ASP A 190 -35.11 30.44 0.88
CA ASP A 190 -36.08 29.49 1.46
C ASP A 190 -35.44 28.16 1.82
N LEU A 191 -34.51 27.66 1.01
CA LEU A 191 -33.77 26.43 1.25
C LEU A 191 -32.86 26.52 2.49
N VAL A 192 -32.29 27.71 2.75
CA VAL A 192 -31.51 27.94 4.00
C VAL A 192 -32.40 27.80 5.23
N GLU A 193 -33.63 28.34 5.19
CA GLU A 193 -34.59 28.19 6.28
C GLU A 193 -35.03 26.73 6.45
N ASP A 194 -35.29 26.02 5.35
CA ASP A 194 -35.62 24.58 5.38
C ASP A 194 -34.46 23.79 6.03
N TYR A 195 -33.20 24.09 5.72
CA TYR A 195 -32.04 23.45 6.31
C TYR A 195 -31.87 23.76 7.80
N LYS A 196 -32.09 25.00 8.22
CA LYS A 196 -32.07 25.37 9.65
C LYS A 196 -33.17 24.66 10.43
N ALA A 197 -34.38 24.57 9.86
CA ALA A 197 -35.48 23.80 10.45
C ALA A 197 -35.15 22.29 10.53
N LEU A 198 -34.49 21.75 9.53
CA LEU A 198 -34.01 20.36 9.53
C LEU A 198 -32.99 20.12 10.66
N VAL A 199 -32.05 21.04 10.85
CA VAL A 199 -31.07 20.98 11.95
C VAL A 199 -31.79 21.00 13.30
N GLU A 200 -32.70 21.91 13.49
CA GLU A 200 -33.46 22.03 14.76
C GLU A 200 -34.33 20.80 15.03
N HIS A 201 -34.97 20.26 13.98
CA HIS A 201 -35.79 19.05 14.12
C HIS A 201 -34.97 17.82 14.59
N HIS A 202 -33.75 17.65 14.07
CA HIS A 202 -32.91 16.47 14.38
C HIS A 202 -32.09 16.62 15.66
N THR A 203 -31.65 17.84 15.98
CA THR A 203 -30.74 18.10 17.13
C THR A 203 -31.46 18.67 18.35
N GLY A 204 -32.64 19.24 18.17
CA GLY A 204 -33.34 20.01 19.21
C GLY A 204 -32.70 21.38 19.48
N MET A 205 -31.72 21.81 18.66
CA MET A 205 -31.01 23.09 18.82
C MET A 205 -31.11 23.89 17.51
N THR A 206 -31.23 25.20 17.64
CA THR A 206 -31.16 26.09 16.45
C THR A 206 -29.77 26.09 15.86
N PHE A 207 -29.68 26.32 14.55
CA PHE A 207 -28.39 26.47 13.85
C PHE A 207 -27.59 27.63 14.48
N PRO A 208 -26.28 27.40 14.85
CA PRO A 208 -25.50 28.42 15.57
C PRO A 208 -25.28 29.67 14.71
N GLN A 209 -25.67 30.82 15.25
CA GLN A 209 -25.53 32.12 14.59
C GLN A 209 -24.27 32.88 15.05
N ASP A 210 -23.65 32.51 16.17
CA ASP A 210 -22.37 33.07 16.60
C ASP A 210 -21.20 32.45 15.84
N PRO A 211 -20.43 33.24 15.08
CA PRO A 211 -19.27 32.73 14.33
C PRO A 211 -18.16 32.11 15.18
N ALA A 212 -18.04 32.53 16.45
CA ALA A 212 -17.07 31.94 17.38
C ALA A 212 -17.48 30.50 17.77
N ASP A 213 -18.77 30.26 18.00
CA ASP A 213 -19.33 28.93 18.26
C ASP A 213 -19.23 28.05 17.02
N GLN A 214 -19.48 28.61 15.83
CA GLN A 214 -19.30 27.90 14.57
C GLN A 214 -17.84 27.44 14.38
N LEU A 215 -16.88 28.33 14.61
CA LEU A 215 -15.45 28.05 14.49
C LEU A 215 -15.01 26.96 15.48
N ARG A 216 -15.43 27.07 16.72
CA ARG A 216 -15.13 26.09 17.75
C ARG A 216 -15.68 24.70 17.38
N GLY A 217 -16.93 24.64 16.99
CA GLY A 217 -17.58 23.39 16.58
C GLY A 217 -16.89 22.73 15.40
N ALA A 218 -16.46 23.51 14.40
CA ALA A 218 -15.73 23.01 13.22
C ALA A 218 -14.33 22.47 13.59
N ILE A 219 -13.58 23.16 14.46
CA ILE A 219 -12.28 22.68 14.95
C ILE A 219 -12.43 21.35 15.69
N GLU A 220 -13.42 21.26 16.58
CA GLU A 220 -13.71 20.03 17.32
C GLU A 220 -14.12 18.87 16.40
N ALA A 221 -14.93 19.14 15.37
CA ALA A 221 -15.33 18.16 14.39
C ALA A 221 -14.12 17.59 13.62
N VAL A 222 -13.19 18.45 13.20
CA VAL A 222 -11.94 18.03 12.55
C VAL A 222 -11.10 17.17 13.51
N PHE A 223 -10.98 17.51 14.78
CA PHE A 223 -10.27 16.68 15.75
C PHE A 223 -10.93 15.31 15.90
N ARG A 224 -12.28 15.26 16.05
CA ARG A 224 -13.03 14.00 16.16
C ARG A 224 -12.92 13.13 14.92
N SER A 225 -12.82 13.73 13.72
CA SER A 225 -12.70 12.98 12.47
C SER A 225 -11.45 12.08 12.40
N TRP A 226 -10.40 12.38 13.17
CA TRP A 226 -9.25 11.51 13.33
C TRP A 226 -9.61 10.13 13.90
N GLY A 227 -10.56 10.08 14.85
CA GLY A 227 -11.09 8.84 15.46
C GLY A 227 -12.23 8.18 14.66
N GLY A 228 -12.67 8.78 13.57
CA GLY A 228 -13.77 8.27 12.76
C GLY A 228 -13.43 6.93 12.10
N ALA A 229 -14.42 6.05 11.93
CA ALA A 229 -14.24 4.69 11.43
C ALA A 229 -13.51 4.64 10.07
N ARG A 230 -13.85 5.55 9.15
CA ARG A 230 -13.19 5.69 7.82
C ARG A 230 -11.70 6.01 7.96
N ALA A 231 -11.36 6.98 8.80
CA ALA A 231 -9.99 7.40 9.04
C ALA A 231 -9.17 6.29 9.72
N VAL A 232 -9.78 5.55 10.64
CA VAL A 232 -9.17 4.39 11.30
C VAL A 232 -8.90 3.28 10.28
N ALA A 233 -9.89 2.87 9.47
CA ALA A 233 -9.74 1.84 8.44
C ALA A 233 -8.64 2.20 7.42
N TYR A 234 -8.59 3.45 6.96
CA TYR A 234 -7.56 3.93 6.07
C TYR A 234 -6.16 3.84 6.70
N ARG A 235 -6.01 4.28 7.95
CA ARG A 235 -4.71 4.21 8.65
C ARG A 235 -4.24 2.78 8.86
N VAL A 236 -5.14 1.85 9.16
CA VAL A 236 -4.80 0.42 9.25
C VAL A 236 -4.25 -0.07 7.91
N LYS A 237 -4.94 0.22 6.81
CA LYS A 237 -4.51 -0.18 5.45
C LYS A 237 -3.17 0.43 5.07
N GLU A 238 -2.99 1.74 5.28
CA GLU A 238 -1.78 2.49 4.90
C GLU A 238 -0.68 2.39 5.97
N ARG A 239 -0.88 1.57 7.00
CA ARG A 239 0.11 1.36 8.09
C ARG A 239 0.53 2.65 8.80
N ILE A 240 -0.42 3.60 8.96
CA ILE A 240 -0.21 4.88 9.63
C ILE A 240 -0.53 4.74 11.13
N SER A 241 0.37 5.21 12.01
CA SER A 241 0.14 5.17 13.46
C SER A 241 -1.08 5.98 13.88
N HIS A 242 -1.86 5.44 14.81
CA HIS A 242 -3.03 6.11 15.38
C HIS A 242 -2.67 7.27 16.31
N ASP A 243 -1.44 7.32 16.83
CA ASP A 243 -0.97 8.31 17.81
C ASP A 243 -0.58 9.67 17.20
N LEU A 244 -0.60 9.80 15.86
CA LEU A 244 -0.11 11.02 15.20
C LEU A 244 -1.03 12.22 15.37
N GLY A 245 -2.35 12.02 15.40
CA GLY A 245 -3.33 13.10 15.41
C GLY A 245 -3.41 13.85 14.06
N THR A 246 -4.28 14.85 14.01
CA THR A 246 -4.41 15.76 12.87
C THR A 246 -4.22 17.21 13.28
N ALA A 247 -3.62 18.01 12.41
CA ALA A 247 -3.67 19.46 12.52
C ALA A 247 -4.99 19.99 11.96
N VAL A 248 -5.34 21.23 12.32
CA VAL A 248 -6.47 21.97 11.75
C VAL A 248 -5.95 23.24 11.10
N ASN A 249 -6.30 23.48 9.84
CA ASN A 249 -5.95 24.70 9.12
C ASN A 249 -7.17 25.58 9.00
N VAL A 250 -7.11 26.79 9.55
CA VAL A 250 -8.12 27.86 9.40
C VAL A 250 -7.57 28.84 8.39
N GLN A 251 -8.28 29.02 7.26
CA GLN A 251 -7.78 29.82 6.14
C GLN A 251 -8.88 30.71 5.59
N ALA A 252 -8.56 31.97 5.28
CA ALA A 252 -9.47 32.88 4.63
C ALA A 252 -10.01 32.30 3.32
N MET A 253 -11.31 32.43 3.11
CA MET A 253 -11.95 31.99 1.86
C MET A 253 -11.60 32.94 0.71
N VAL A 254 -11.40 32.34 -0.46
CA VAL A 254 -11.38 32.95 -1.78
C VAL A 254 -12.39 32.21 -2.67
N PHE A 255 -13.03 32.91 -3.58
CA PHE A 255 -14.22 32.42 -4.25
C PHE A 255 -14.03 32.25 -5.74
N GLY A 256 -13.94 31.00 -6.19
CA GLY A 256 -13.93 30.64 -7.61
C GLY A 256 -15.30 30.71 -8.27
N ASN A 257 -16.38 30.86 -7.52
CA ASN A 257 -17.77 30.94 -8.00
C ASN A 257 -18.37 32.34 -7.87
N ARG A 258 -17.54 33.38 -7.87
CA ARG A 258 -17.99 34.76 -7.65
C ARG A 258 -18.54 35.39 -8.94
N ASP A 259 -17.87 35.18 -10.04
CA ASP A 259 -18.21 35.73 -11.36
C ASP A 259 -17.51 34.96 -12.49
N ASP A 260 -17.67 35.36 -13.72
CA ASP A 260 -17.04 34.74 -14.88
C ASP A 260 -15.53 35.00 -14.99
N ASN A 261 -14.97 35.92 -14.16
CA ASN A 261 -13.53 36.13 -13.99
C ASN A 261 -12.96 35.31 -12.81
N SER A 262 -13.76 34.40 -12.28
CA SER A 262 -13.43 33.54 -11.18
C SER A 262 -13.45 32.09 -11.63
N GLY A 263 -12.70 31.24 -10.94
CA GLY A 263 -12.66 29.81 -11.24
C GLY A 263 -11.85 29.05 -10.20
N THR A 264 -11.83 27.75 -10.30
CA THR A 264 -11.06 26.89 -9.43
C THR A 264 -10.54 25.68 -10.18
N GLY A 265 -9.42 25.12 -9.76
CA GLY A 265 -8.81 24.00 -10.44
C GLY A 265 -7.86 23.18 -9.58
N VAL A 266 -7.55 22.02 -10.10
CA VAL A 266 -6.53 21.12 -9.59
C VAL A 266 -5.49 20.92 -10.69
N GLY A 267 -4.24 21.12 -10.38
CA GLY A 267 -3.15 21.01 -11.34
C GLY A 267 -1.98 20.22 -10.82
N PHE A 268 -1.37 19.47 -11.72
CA PHE A 268 -0.14 18.72 -11.51
C PHE A 268 0.98 19.33 -12.35
N THR A 269 2.18 19.37 -11.82
CA THR A 269 3.33 19.88 -12.56
C THR A 269 3.79 18.94 -13.68
N ARG A 270 3.39 17.68 -13.62
CA ARG A 270 3.55 16.63 -14.64
C ARG A 270 2.30 15.76 -14.70
N ASP A 271 2.10 15.05 -15.80
CA ASP A 271 1.00 14.07 -15.91
C ASP A 271 1.19 12.91 -14.90
N PRO A 272 0.30 12.75 -13.92
CA PRO A 272 0.43 11.72 -12.88
C PRO A 272 0.18 10.29 -13.39
N ALA A 273 -0.41 10.13 -14.56
CA ALA A 273 -0.68 8.83 -15.17
C ALA A 273 0.49 8.34 -16.03
N THR A 274 1.12 9.22 -16.80
CA THR A 274 2.16 8.87 -17.78
C THR A 274 3.56 9.35 -17.42
N GLY A 275 3.71 10.27 -16.48
CA GLY A 275 4.98 10.90 -16.14
C GLY A 275 5.44 11.99 -17.09
N ALA A 276 4.69 12.28 -18.15
CA ALA A 276 5.05 13.28 -19.13
C ALA A 276 5.24 14.67 -18.51
N ALA A 277 6.29 15.36 -18.91
CA ALA A 277 6.55 16.73 -18.48
C ALA A 277 5.48 17.68 -19.02
N GLY A 278 5.13 18.71 -18.23
CA GLY A 278 4.15 19.72 -18.57
C GLY A 278 2.94 19.72 -17.63
N ALA A 279 2.31 20.87 -17.48
CA ALA A 279 1.17 21.06 -16.61
C ALA A 279 -0.02 20.20 -17.05
N TYR A 280 -0.60 19.52 -16.09
CA TYR A 280 -1.72 18.62 -16.27
C TYR A 280 -2.81 18.93 -15.23
N GLY A 281 -4.07 18.81 -15.57
CA GLY A 281 -5.15 19.01 -14.61
C GLY A 281 -6.45 19.51 -15.23
N ASP A 282 -7.36 19.83 -14.34
CA ASP A 282 -8.73 20.24 -14.68
C ASP A 282 -9.08 21.55 -13.95
N PHE A 283 -9.92 22.37 -14.55
CA PHE A 283 -10.46 23.57 -13.91
C PHE A 283 -11.91 23.84 -14.32
N LEU A 284 -12.59 24.66 -13.55
CA LEU A 284 -13.93 25.14 -13.83
C LEU A 284 -14.01 26.66 -13.65
N VAL A 285 -14.67 27.32 -14.58
CA VAL A 285 -15.04 28.73 -14.45
C VAL A 285 -16.29 28.83 -13.59
N ASN A 286 -16.36 29.85 -12.75
CA ASN A 286 -17.49 30.14 -11.88
C ASN A 286 -17.91 28.90 -11.06
N ALA A 287 -16.98 28.35 -10.28
CA ALA A 287 -17.15 27.13 -9.49
C ALA A 287 -16.34 27.15 -8.20
N GLN A 288 -16.77 26.39 -7.19
CA GLN A 288 -16.00 26.11 -5.97
C GLN A 288 -15.16 24.84 -6.15
N GLY A 289 -14.14 24.66 -5.28
CA GLY A 289 -13.24 23.52 -5.33
C GLY A 289 -13.94 22.15 -5.23
N GLU A 290 -15.04 22.09 -4.50
CA GLU A 290 -15.89 20.89 -4.38
C GLU A 290 -16.48 20.46 -5.73
N ASP A 291 -16.87 21.42 -6.57
CA ASP A 291 -17.50 21.14 -7.86
C ASP A 291 -16.54 20.46 -8.84
N VAL A 292 -15.22 20.73 -8.72
CA VAL A 292 -14.15 20.08 -9.53
C VAL A 292 -13.91 18.65 -9.03
N VAL A 293 -13.84 18.48 -7.72
CA VAL A 293 -13.44 17.19 -7.11
C VAL A 293 -14.61 16.19 -7.10
N ALA A 294 -15.83 16.66 -6.87
CA ALA A 294 -17.03 15.81 -6.86
C ALA A 294 -17.45 15.34 -8.26
N GLY A 295 -16.98 16.02 -9.33
CA GLY A 295 -17.33 15.64 -10.71
C GLY A 295 -18.77 15.97 -11.12
N ILE A 296 -19.42 16.87 -10.39
CA ILE A 296 -20.82 17.30 -10.64
C ILE A 296 -20.98 18.01 -11.99
N ARG A 297 -19.91 18.68 -12.44
CA ARG A 297 -19.86 19.41 -13.71
C ARG A 297 -18.70 18.89 -14.57
N ASN A 298 -18.88 18.90 -15.90
CA ASN A 298 -17.80 18.57 -16.83
C ASN A 298 -16.68 19.63 -16.71
N THR A 299 -15.47 19.19 -16.36
CA THR A 299 -14.32 20.05 -16.21
C THR A 299 -13.68 20.40 -17.56
N LEU A 300 -13.01 21.54 -17.62
CA LEU A 300 -12.14 21.93 -18.73
C LEU A 300 -10.71 21.47 -18.44
N LYS A 301 -9.96 21.12 -19.48
CA LYS A 301 -8.54 20.82 -19.33
C LYS A 301 -7.77 22.08 -18.97
N LEU A 302 -6.76 21.93 -18.12
CA LEU A 302 -5.93 23.05 -17.66
C LEU A 302 -5.34 23.87 -18.82
N ALA A 303 -5.00 23.23 -19.94
CA ALA A 303 -4.50 23.91 -21.13
C ALA A 303 -5.51 24.91 -21.75
N GLU A 304 -6.82 24.72 -21.56
CA GLU A 304 -7.82 25.66 -22.05
C GLU A 304 -7.84 26.99 -21.28
N MET A 305 -7.28 26.98 -20.07
CA MET A 305 -7.10 28.18 -19.25
C MET A 305 -6.22 29.23 -19.96
N GLN A 306 -5.28 28.80 -20.82
CA GLN A 306 -4.48 29.71 -21.63
C GLN A 306 -5.36 30.64 -22.52
N ARG A 307 -6.50 30.15 -22.98
CA ARG A 307 -7.43 30.92 -23.79
C ARG A 307 -8.33 31.83 -22.95
N LEU A 308 -8.76 31.36 -21.78
CA LEU A 308 -9.74 32.07 -20.93
C LEU A 308 -9.06 33.05 -19.96
N PHE A 309 -7.93 32.69 -19.41
CA PHE A 309 -7.18 33.44 -18.41
C PHE A 309 -5.66 33.44 -18.73
N PRO A 310 -5.22 34.03 -19.87
CA PRO A 310 -3.85 33.84 -20.35
C PRO A 310 -2.76 34.28 -19.35
N SER A 311 -2.92 35.43 -18.71
CA SER A 311 -1.94 35.95 -17.73
C SER A 311 -1.89 35.09 -16.45
N ILE A 312 -3.04 34.58 -16.02
CA ILE A 312 -3.14 33.70 -14.85
C ILE A 312 -2.54 32.32 -15.16
N TYR A 313 -2.74 31.83 -16.39
CA TYR A 313 -2.13 30.58 -16.85
C TYR A 313 -0.61 30.66 -16.84
N ASP A 314 -0.03 31.76 -17.35
CA ASP A 314 1.42 31.99 -17.33
C ASP A 314 1.96 32.08 -15.89
N GLU A 315 1.23 32.76 -14.99
CA GLU A 315 1.56 32.84 -13.57
C GLU A 315 1.52 31.46 -12.91
N LEU A 316 0.50 30.65 -13.20
CA LEU A 316 0.36 29.29 -12.68
C LEU A 316 1.50 28.37 -13.16
N LEU A 317 1.88 28.45 -14.43
CA LEU A 317 3.04 27.71 -14.96
C LEU A 317 4.35 28.11 -14.29
N ALA A 318 4.56 29.39 -14.01
CA ALA A 318 5.72 29.88 -13.28
C ALA A 318 5.75 29.36 -11.83
N ILE A 319 4.58 29.29 -11.19
CA ILE A 319 4.45 28.69 -9.86
C ILE A 319 4.75 27.18 -9.92
N PHE A 320 4.24 26.46 -10.91
CA PHE A 320 4.50 25.02 -11.09
C PHE A 320 5.99 24.73 -11.27
N ASP A 321 6.68 25.48 -12.09
CA ASP A 321 8.13 25.37 -12.26
C ASP A 321 8.89 25.60 -10.93
N ARG A 322 8.46 26.63 -10.18
CA ARG A 322 9.04 26.95 -8.87
C ARG A 322 8.80 25.85 -7.82
N LEU A 323 7.58 25.28 -7.79
CA LEU A 323 7.24 24.17 -6.90
C LEU A 323 8.04 22.92 -7.25
N GLU A 324 8.10 22.52 -8.52
CA GLU A 324 8.82 21.33 -8.96
C GLU A 324 10.31 21.41 -8.64
N ARG A 325 10.93 22.57 -8.87
CA ARG A 325 12.34 22.81 -8.49
C ARG A 325 12.56 22.76 -6.99
N HIS A 326 11.67 23.36 -6.20
CA HIS A 326 11.79 23.42 -4.75
C HIS A 326 11.63 22.05 -4.10
N TYR A 327 10.56 21.35 -4.42
CA TYR A 327 10.29 20.01 -3.89
C TYR A 327 11.13 18.92 -4.57
N ARG A 328 11.77 19.25 -5.70
CA ARG A 328 12.54 18.32 -6.53
C ARG A 328 11.72 17.09 -6.92
N ASP A 329 10.40 17.25 -7.09
CA ASP A 329 9.43 16.19 -7.39
C ASP A 329 8.19 16.79 -8.02
N MET A 330 7.35 15.94 -8.66
CA MET A 330 6.05 16.35 -9.17
C MET A 330 5.14 16.81 -8.03
N CYS A 331 4.54 17.98 -8.20
CA CYS A 331 3.58 18.54 -7.27
C CYS A 331 2.15 18.43 -7.78
N ASP A 332 1.24 18.16 -6.85
CA ASP A 332 -0.21 18.24 -6.95
C ASP A 332 -0.65 19.52 -6.24
N THR A 333 -1.47 20.36 -6.88
CA THR A 333 -1.84 21.68 -6.40
C THR A 333 -3.34 21.91 -6.53
N GLU A 334 -3.90 22.62 -5.56
CA GLU A 334 -5.24 23.21 -5.64
C GLU A 334 -5.11 24.72 -5.74
N PHE A 335 -5.84 25.35 -6.66
CA PHE A 335 -5.80 26.81 -6.87
C PHE A 335 -7.19 27.37 -7.12
N THR A 336 -7.35 28.65 -6.83
CA THR A 336 -8.58 29.41 -7.10
C THR A 336 -8.23 30.73 -7.76
N ILE A 337 -9.02 31.11 -8.74
CA ILE A 337 -9.01 32.45 -9.33
C ILE A 337 -10.19 33.20 -8.74
N ASP A 338 -9.94 34.26 -8.01
CA ASP A 338 -10.97 35.16 -7.46
C ASP A 338 -10.83 36.53 -8.12
N GLN A 339 -11.78 36.88 -8.98
CA GLN A 339 -11.79 38.15 -9.74
C GLN A 339 -10.47 38.43 -10.48
N GLY A 340 -9.96 37.42 -11.21
CA GLY A 340 -8.73 37.55 -12.00
C GLY A 340 -7.43 37.53 -11.18
N LYS A 341 -7.48 37.19 -9.90
CA LYS A 341 -6.31 36.98 -9.06
C LYS A 341 -6.15 35.51 -8.70
N LEU A 342 -4.93 34.97 -8.95
CA LEU A 342 -4.59 33.59 -8.61
C LEU A 342 -4.27 33.42 -7.12
N TRP A 343 -4.77 32.34 -6.54
CA TRP A 343 -4.51 31.93 -5.18
C TRP A 343 -4.18 30.44 -5.12
N MET A 344 -3.09 30.10 -4.42
CA MET A 344 -2.72 28.71 -4.16
C MET A 344 -3.31 28.26 -2.83
N LEU A 345 -4.14 27.21 -2.85
CA LEU A 345 -4.83 26.71 -1.66
C LEU A 345 -4.11 25.55 -0.99
N GLN A 346 -3.42 24.75 -1.78
CA GLN A 346 -2.70 23.57 -1.31
C GLN A 346 -1.63 23.17 -2.32
N THR A 347 -0.53 22.62 -1.82
CA THR A 347 0.41 21.83 -2.62
C THR A 347 0.86 20.60 -1.85
N ARG A 348 1.23 19.56 -2.57
CA ARG A 348 1.85 18.34 -2.01
C ARG A 348 2.64 17.63 -3.11
N VAL A 349 3.52 16.71 -2.73
CA VAL A 349 4.08 15.74 -3.67
C VAL A 349 2.92 14.90 -4.22
N GLY A 350 2.77 14.87 -5.54
CA GLY A 350 1.62 14.28 -6.19
C GLY A 350 1.64 12.76 -6.18
N LYS A 351 0.47 12.14 -5.94
CA LYS A 351 0.28 10.71 -6.16
C LYS A 351 0.33 10.42 -7.66
N ARG A 352 0.98 9.33 -8.03
CA ARG A 352 1.24 8.95 -9.42
C ARG A 352 1.19 7.44 -9.60
N THR A 353 1.07 6.98 -10.84
CA THR A 353 1.14 5.56 -11.19
C THR A 353 2.57 5.05 -11.10
N GLY A 354 2.75 3.74 -11.02
CA GLY A 354 4.09 3.13 -11.00
C GLY A 354 4.91 3.47 -12.24
N GLY A 355 4.31 3.39 -13.44
CA GLY A 355 4.99 3.76 -14.68
C GLY A 355 5.39 5.24 -14.72
N ALA A 356 4.50 6.13 -14.28
CA ALA A 356 4.80 7.56 -14.16
C ALA A 356 5.92 7.84 -13.17
N ALA A 357 5.94 7.13 -12.02
CA ALA A 357 6.99 7.27 -11.01
C ALA A 357 8.36 6.90 -11.56
N LEU A 358 8.46 5.78 -12.28
CA LEU A 358 9.69 5.35 -12.95
C LEU A 358 10.17 6.38 -13.97
N ARG A 359 9.28 6.78 -14.89
CA ARG A 359 9.61 7.77 -15.92
C ARG A 359 10.06 9.10 -15.31
N MET A 360 9.31 9.65 -14.35
CA MET A 360 9.67 10.90 -13.68
C MET A 360 11.03 10.79 -12.98
N ALA A 361 11.29 9.70 -12.26
CA ALA A 361 12.54 9.50 -11.57
C ALA A 361 13.75 9.51 -12.54
N VAL A 362 13.60 8.88 -13.71
CA VAL A 362 14.66 8.88 -14.74
C VAL A 362 14.76 10.24 -15.41
N ASP A 363 13.66 10.83 -15.90
CA ASP A 363 13.66 12.11 -16.60
C ASP A 363 14.28 13.23 -15.74
N MET A 364 13.98 13.26 -14.44
CA MET A 364 14.48 14.27 -13.51
C MET A 364 15.99 14.21 -13.26
N THR A 365 16.67 13.11 -13.60
CA THR A 365 18.14 13.06 -13.53
C THR A 365 18.81 13.84 -14.67
N THR A 366 18.16 13.91 -15.82
CA THR A 366 18.64 14.62 -17.01
C THR A 366 18.05 16.04 -17.14
N ASP A 367 16.99 16.36 -16.41
CA ASP A 367 16.37 17.68 -16.37
C ASP A 367 17.35 18.70 -15.75
N GLU A 368 17.82 19.67 -16.55
CA GLU A 368 18.78 20.69 -16.10
C GLU A 368 18.31 21.53 -14.91
N ARG A 369 17.00 21.62 -14.72
CA ARG A 369 16.38 22.37 -13.61
C ARG A 369 16.54 21.64 -12.28
N MET A 370 16.66 20.32 -12.27
CA MET A 370 16.65 19.49 -11.07
C MET A 370 17.91 18.65 -10.89
N ARG A 371 18.39 17.97 -11.93
CA ARG A 371 19.60 17.13 -11.93
C ARG A 371 19.65 16.21 -10.71
N LEU A 372 18.63 15.34 -10.56
CA LEU A 372 18.64 14.38 -9.49
C LEU A 372 19.84 13.45 -9.62
N THR A 373 20.46 13.10 -8.50
CA THR A 373 21.40 11.98 -8.45
C THR A 373 20.66 10.66 -8.62
N HIS A 374 21.34 9.59 -9.04
CA HIS A 374 20.76 8.24 -9.12
C HIS A 374 20.18 7.79 -7.77
N ALA A 375 20.86 8.13 -6.66
CA ALA A 375 20.39 7.85 -5.32
C ALA A 375 19.03 8.53 -5.01
N GLU A 376 18.90 9.81 -5.35
CA GLU A 376 17.65 10.56 -5.18
C GLU A 376 16.53 10.00 -6.10
N ALA A 377 16.86 9.61 -7.34
CA ALA A 377 15.92 9.01 -8.26
C ALA A 377 15.38 7.65 -7.72
N VAL A 378 16.28 6.78 -7.26
CA VAL A 378 15.93 5.49 -6.64
C VAL A 378 15.05 5.68 -5.41
N GLN A 379 15.32 6.68 -4.55
CA GLN A 379 14.50 6.97 -3.36
C GLN A 379 13.08 7.45 -3.67
N ARG A 380 12.80 7.93 -4.90
CA ARG A 380 11.45 8.38 -5.31
C ARG A 380 10.55 7.25 -5.79
N VAL A 381 11.15 6.13 -6.16
CA VAL A 381 10.41 4.93 -6.58
C VAL A 381 10.19 4.05 -5.36
N THR A 382 8.95 3.65 -5.10
CA THR A 382 8.60 2.77 -3.99
C THR A 382 8.38 1.33 -4.46
N ALA A 383 8.29 0.40 -3.52
CA ALA A 383 7.94 -0.99 -3.81
C ALA A 383 6.59 -1.10 -4.53
N GLU A 384 5.60 -0.34 -4.07
CA GLU A 384 4.26 -0.30 -4.66
C GLU A 384 4.29 0.17 -6.12
N HIS A 385 5.16 1.12 -6.47
CA HIS A 385 5.32 1.56 -7.86
C HIS A 385 5.82 0.42 -8.75
N LEU A 386 6.76 -0.40 -8.28
CA LEU A 386 7.23 -1.57 -9.02
C LEU A 386 6.17 -2.67 -9.11
N GLU A 387 5.44 -2.91 -8.01
CA GLU A 387 4.33 -3.86 -8.01
C GLU A 387 3.29 -3.49 -9.05
N GLN A 388 2.88 -2.21 -9.13
CA GLN A 388 1.93 -1.73 -10.14
C GLN A 388 2.39 -1.99 -11.58
N VAL A 389 3.69 -1.84 -11.86
CA VAL A 389 4.26 -2.06 -13.20
C VAL A 389 4.31 -3.55 -13.57
N LEU A 390 4.49 -4.41 -12.56
CA LEU A 390 4.54 -5.86 -12.73
C LEU A 390 3.15 -6.51 -12.78
N HIS A 391 2.07 -5.73 -12.50
CA HIS A 391 0.70 -6.24 -12.52
C HIS A 391 0.24 -6.62 -13.93
N PRO A 392 -0.59 -7.66 -14.02
CA PRO A 392 -1.16 -8.12 -15.27
C PRO A 392 -1.97 -7.04 -16.01
N GLN A 393 -1.91 -7.06 -17.35
CA GLN A 393 -2.67 -6.18 -18.24
C GLN A 393 -3.62 -6.99 -19.13
N VAL A 394 -4.62 -6.33 -19.71
CA VAL A 394 -5.54 -7.00 -20.64
C VAL A 394 -4.80 -7.50 -21.85
N GLY A 395 -4.84 -8.82 -22.08
CA GLY A 395 -4.26 -9.49 -23.25
C GLY A 395 -4.99 -9.10 -24.54
N GLY A 396 -4.28 -9.25 -25.70
CA GLY A 396 -4.86 -9.00 -27.02
C GLY A 396 -5.82 -10.14 -27.42
N GLY A 397 -7.12 -9.92 -27.28
CA GLY A 397 -8.20 -10.81 -27.75
C GLY A 397 -9.36 -10.00 -28.31
N ASP A 398 -10.26 -10.69 -29.05
CA ASP A 398 -11.49 -10.06 -29.56
C ASP A 398 -12.48 -9.93 -28.38
N VAL A 399 -12.42 -8.79 -27.66
CA VAL A 399 -13.22 -8.53 -26.47
C VAL A 399 -14.29 -7.48 -26.76
N GLN A 400 -15.52 -7.73 -26.31
CA GLN A 400 -16.60 -6.79 -26.43
C GLN A 400 -16.41 -5.61 -25.49
N VAL A 401 -15.93 -4.48 -26.01
CA VAL A 401 -15.91 -3.21 -25.29
C VAL A 401 -17.33 -2.65 -25.22
N ILE A 402 -17.85 -2.44 -24.02
CA ILE A 402 -19.21 -1.93 -23.78
C ILE A 402 -19.24 -0.45 -23.41
N ALA A 403 -18.13 0.06 -22.84
CA ALA A 403 -17.98 1.49 -22.55
C ALA A 403 -16.51 1.89 -22.58
N THR A 404 -16.26 3.19 -22.69
CA THR A 404 -14.94 3.81 -22.50
C THR A 404 -15.05 4.98 -21.54
N GLY A 405 -14.03 5.17 -20.74
CA GLY A 405 -13.88 6.29 -19.81
C GLY A 405 -12.44 6.77 -19.77
N LEU A 406 -12.09 7.52 -18.74
CA LEU A 406 -10.75 8.00 -18.53
C LEU A 406 -9.90 6.91 -17.84
N ALA A 407 -8.71 6.66 -18.35
CA ALA A 407 -7.70 5.77 -17.77
C ALA A 407 -7.16 6.38 -16.46
N ALA A 408 -7.77 6.02 -15.34
CA ALA A 408 -7.49 6.68 -14.04
C ALA A 408 -6.40 6.00 -13.23
N SER A 409 -6.33 4.67 -13.26
CA SER A 409 -5.29 3.88 -12.59
C SER A 409 -5.01 2.64 -13.43
N PRO A 410 -3.76 2.39 -13.86
CA PRO A 410 -3.43 1.33 -14.81
C PRO A 410 -3.62 -0.06 -14.22
N GLY A 411 -3.70 -1.05 -15.12
CA GLY A 411 -3.88 -2.45 -14.80
C GLY A 411 -5.20 -3.01 -15.31
N ALA A 412 -5.34 -4.34 -15.24
CA ALA A 412 -6.55 -5.06 -15.61
C ALA A 412 -7.27 -5.58 -14.36
N GLY A 413 -8.50 -5.17 -14.16
CA GLY A 413 -9.39 -5.69 -13.11
C GLY A 413 -10.47 -6.59 -13.73
N VAL A 414 -10.60 -7.82 -13.23
CA VAL A 414 -11.65 -8.76 -13.63
C VAL A 414 -12.44 -9.21 -12.40
N GLY A 415 -13.74 -9.11 -12.44
CA GLY A 415 -14.59 -9.52 -11.33
C GLY A 415 -16.08 -9.29 -11.59
N LYS A 416 -16.89 -9.64 -10.60
CA LYS A 416 -18.34 -9.42 -10.62
C LYS A 416 -18.67 -7.97 -10.28
N ALA A 417 -19.59 -7.38 -11.01
CA ALA A 417 -20.04 -6.00 -10.80
C ALA A 417 -20.91 -5.89 -9.54
N TYR A 418 -20.57 -4.96 -8.66
CA TYR A 418 -21.37 -4.58 -7.49
C TYR A 418 -21.55 -3.07 -7.43
N PHE A 419 -22.77 -2.63 -7.05
CA PHE A 419 -23.20 -1.24 -7.19
C PHE A 419 -23.18 -0.44 -5.88
N THR A 420 -22.92 -1.10 -4.77
CA THR A 420 -22.71 -0.46 -3.47
C THR A 420 -21.43 -0.96 -2.82
N ALA A 421 -20.80 -0.13 -2.00
CA ALA A 421 -19.58 -0.48 -1.30
C ALA A 421 -19.78 -1.64 -0.32
N ASP A 422 -20.95 -1.67 0.36
CA ASP A 422 -21.31 -2.74 1.29
C ASP A 422 -21.47 -4.08 0.57
N ALA A 423 -22.21 -4.12 -0.55
CA ALA A 423 -22.38 -5.35 -1.33
C ALA A 423 -21.05 -5.87 -1.90
N ALA A 424 -20.17 -4.96 -2.35
CA ALA A 424 -18.83 -5.32 -2.81
C ALA A 424 -17.98 -5.91 -1.68
N ALA A 425 -17.98 -5.30 -0.49
CA ALA A 425 -17.25 -5.79 0.66
C ALA A 425 -17.76 -7.15 1.15
N GLU A 426 -19.08 -7.34 1.19
CA GLU A 426 -19.70 -8.61 1.58
C GLU A 426 -19.38 -9.74 0.58
N ALA A 427 -19.43 -9.45 -0.73
CA ALA A 427 -19.08 -10.42 -1.76
C ALA A 427 -17.58 -10.80 -1.71
N ALA A 428 -16.70 -9.82 -1.51
CA ALA A 428 -15.27 -10.08 -1.32
C ALA A 428 -14.99 -10.92 -0.07
N GLY A 429 -15.75 -10.71 1.02
CA GLY A 429 -15.71 -11.54 2.22
C GLY A 429 -16.11 -13.03 1.98
N ARG A 430 -16.89 -13.29 0.92
CA ARG A 430 -17.19 -14.65 0.44
C ARG A 430 -16.14 -15.21 -0.53
N GLY A 431 -15.04 -14.48 -0.78
CA GLY A 431 -13.96 -14.88 -1.69
C GLY A 431 -14.22 -14.55 -3.17
N GLU A 432 -15.23 -13.71 -3.48
CA GLU A 432 -15.52 -13.30 -4.85
C GLU A 432 -14.57 -12.18 -5.30
N ALA A 433 -14.10 -12.23 -6.56
CA ALA A 433 -13.44 -11.09 -7.19
C ALA A 433 -14.51 -10.06 -7.58
N VAL A 434 -14.39 -8.83 -7.11
CA VAL A 434 -15.41 -7.79 -7.29
C VAL A 434 -14.89 -6.57 -8.05
N ILE A 435 -15.76 -6.00 -8.89
CA ILE A 435 -15.59 -4.67 -9.51
C ILE A 435 -16.63 -3.75 -8.88
N LEU A 436 -16.18 -2.68 -8.25
CA LEU A 436 -17.06 -1.67 -7.69
C LEU A 436 -17.52 -0.72 -8.81
N VAL A 437 -18.83 -0.62 -9.02
CA VAL A 437 -19.45 0.24 -10.04
C VAL A 437 -20.28 1.32 -9.35
N ARG A 438 -19.93 2.59 -9.57
CA ARG A 438 -20.63 3.73 -8.95
C ARG A 438 -20.90 4.83 -9.98
N SER A 439 -21.87 5.71 -9.71
CA SER A 439 -21.99 6.96 -10.48
C SER A 439 -20.75 7.84 -10.25
N GLU A 440 -20.38 7.99 -9.02
CA GLU A 440 -19.17 8.63 -8.50
C GLU A 440 -18.85 7.96 -7.16
N THR A 441 -17.61 8.01 -6.70
CA THR A 441 -17.27 7.50 -5.36
C THR A 441 -17.12 8.64 -4.37
N SER A 442 -17.57 8.37 -3.16
CA SER A 442 -17.39 9.23 -2.00
C SER A 442 -16.46 8.57 -0.98
N PRO A 443 -16.03 9.30 0.05
CA PRO A 443 -15.27 8.71 1.16
C PRO A 443 -15.98 7.55 1.87
N GLU A 444 -17.31 7.48 1.78
CA GLU A 444 -18.11 6.39 2.33
C GLU A 444 -17.94 5.08 1.56
N ASP A 445 -17.55 5.14 0.29
CA ASP A 445 -17.35 3.95 -0.55
C ASP A 445 -15.99 3.24 -0.34
N VAL A 446 -15.11 3.79 0.49
CA VAL A 446 -13.71 3.36 0.64
C VAL A 446 -13.58 1.89 1.03
N HIS A 447 -14.42 1.36 1.91
CA HIS A 447 -14.38 -0.03 2.34
C HIS A 447 -14.66 -1.02 1.18
N GLY A 448 -15.56 -0.65 0.25
CA GLY A 448 -15.81 -1.41 -0.97
C GLY A 448 -14.70 -1.24 -2.00
N MET A 449 -14.11 -0.03 -2.10
CA MET A 449 -12.99 0.24 -2.99
C MET A 449 -11.72 -0.54 -2.60
N ILE A 450 -11.50 -0.73 -1.29
CA ILE A 450 -10.33 -1.47 -0.74
C ILE A 450 -10.29 -2.92 -1.24
N VAL A 451 -11.43 -3.57 -1.30
CA VAL A 451 -11.54 -5.01 -1.65
C VAL A 451 -11.73 -5.24 -3.15
N ALA A 452 -12.02 -4.17 -3.91
CA ALA A 452 -12.29 -4.27 -5.33
C ALA A 452 -11.03 -4.61 -6.14
N LYS A 453 -11.19 -5.48 -7.13
CA LYS A 453 -10.17 -5.78 -8.15
C LYS A 453 -10.14 -4.74 -9.27
N GLY A 454 -11.12 -3.85 -9.29
CA GLY A 454 -11.20 -2.72 -10.20
C GLY A 454 -12.35 -1.80 -9.84
N ILE A 455 -12.26 -0.54 -10.28
CA ILE A 455 -13.25 0.50 -10.01
C ILE A 455 -13.74 1.09 -11.33
N LEU A 456 -15.05 1.23 -11.46
CA LEU A 456 -15.71 1.86 -12.59
C LEU A 456 -16.62 2.98 -12.08
N THR A 457 -16.45 4.20 -12.60
CA THR A 457 -17.42 5.27 -12.35
C THR A 457 -17.96 5.87 -13.65
N SER A 458 -19.25 6.19 -13.66
CA SER A 458 -19.89 6.84 -14.82
C SER A 458 -19.56 8.33 -14.88
N ARG A 459 -19.20 8.96 -13.77
CA ARG A 459 -18.85 10.37 -13.65
C ARG A 459 -17.48 10.54 -13.01
N GLY A 460 -16.93 11.73 -13.09
CA GLY A 460 -15.67 12.12 -12.46
C GLY A 460 -14.51 12.19 -13.44
N GLY A 461 -13.59 13.12 -13.18
CA GLY A 461 -12.36 13.30 -13.94
C GLY A 461 -11.17 12.52 -13.33
N LEU A 462 -9.98 12.71 -13.92
CA LEU A 462 -8.74 12.09 -13.46
C LEU A 462 -8.26 12.59 -12.08
N VAL A 463 -8.89 13.61 -11.54
CA VAL A 463 -8.65 14.16 -10.19
C VAL A 463 -9.78 13.84 -9.21
N SER A 464 -10.80 13.09 -9.64
CA SER A 464 -11.90 12.65 -8.78
C SER A 464 -11.43 11.76 -7.64
N HIS A 465 -12.26 11.62 -6.61
CA HIS A 465 -11.99 10.75 -5.45
C HIS A 465 -11.65 9.31 -5.90
N ALA A 466 -12.45 8.73 -6.83
CA ALA A 466 -12.19 7.40 -7.38
C ALA A 466 -10.80 7.30 -8.00
N ALA A 467 -10.41 8.26 -8.83
CA ALA A 467 -9.14 8.26 -9.54
C ALA A 467 -7.93 8.40 -8.59
N VAL A 468 -8.02 9.32 -7.62
CA VAL A 468 -6.93 9.59 -6.66
C VAL A 468 -6.70 8.40 -5.75
N VAL A 469 -7.77 7.81 -5.21
CA VAL A 469 -7.72 6.67 -4.31
C VAL A 469 -7.22 5.42 -5.05
N ALA A 470 -7.78 5.13 -6.23
CA ALA A 470 -7.38 3.99 -7.03
C ALA A 470 -5.88 4.02 -7.41
N ARG A 471 -5.38 5.19 -7.87
CA ARG A 471 -3.94 5.36 -8.13
C ARG A 471 -3.08 5.16 -6.89
N GLY A 472 -3.55 5.68 -5.76
CA GLY A 472 -2.83 5.52 -4.49
C GLY A 472 -2.67 4.05 -4.08
N TRP A 473 -3.63 3.20 -4.45
CA TRP A 473 -3.64 1.78 -4.10
C TRP A 473 -3.22 0.84 -5.23
N GLY A 474 -2.99 1.37 -6.44
CA GLY A 474 -2.69 0.56 -7.61
C GLY A 474 -3.88 -0.30 -8.07
N THR A 475 -5.11 0.03 -7.64
CA THR A 475 -6.32 -0.65 -8.09
C THR A 475 -6.68 -0.16 -9.49
N PRO A 476 -6.85 -1.03 -10.50
CA PRO A 476 -7.27 -0.63 -11.82
C PRO A 476 -8.56 0.20 -11.79
N ALA A 477 -8.59 1.35 -12.48
CA ALA A 477 -9.76 2.21 -12.45
C ALA A 477 -10.05 2.90 -13.77
N VAL A 478 -11.32 2.86 -14.16
CA VAL A 478 -11.90 3.63 -15.27
C VAL A 478 -12.92 4.59 -14.68
N VAL A 479 -12.76 5.89 -14.91
CA VAL A 479 -13.65 6.93 -14.37
C VAL A 479 -14.26 7.77 -15.50
N GLY A 480 -15.38 8.43 -15.23
CA GLY A 480 -16.05 9.27 -16.22
C GLY A 480 -16.47 8.49 -17.45
N ALA A 481 -16.93 7.27 -17.30
CA ALA A 481 -17.48 6.48 -18.40
C ALA A 481 -18.94 6.91 -18.67
N ASP A 482 -19.12 8.01 -19.37
CA ASP A 482 -20.44 8.64 -19.62
C ASP A 482 -21.45 7.70 -20.28
N GLY A 483 -20.98 6.68 -21.02
CA GLY A 483 -21.80 5.64 -21.61
C GLY A 483 -22.37 4.62 -20.62
N VAL A 484 -21.99 4.68 -19.35
CA VAL A 484 -22.47 3.78 -18.27
C VAL A 484 -23.63 4.42 -17.52
N HIS A 485 -24.83 3.91 -17.74
CA HIS A 485 -26.05 4.43 -17.12
C HIS A 485 -26.52 3.50 -16.01
N ILE A 486 -26.22 3.85 -14.76
CA ILE A 486 -26.52 3.03 -13.58
C ILE A 486 -28.00 3.22 -13.18
N ARG A 487 -28.70 2.07 -12.94
CA ARG A 487 -30.09 2.02 -12.47
C ARG A 487 -30.25 0.96 -11.39
N GLY A 488 -30.19 1.38 -10.14
CA GLY A 488 -30.25 0.45 -8.99
C GLY A 488 -29.08 -0.52 -9.01
N ALA A 489 -29.38 -1.83 -9.05
CA ALA A 489 -28.39 -2.91 -9.07
C ALA A 489 -28.04 -3.38 -10.50
N SER A 490 -27.99 -2.45 -11.46
CA SER A 490 -27.59 -2.72 -12.85
C SER A 490 -27.09 -1.46 -13.55
N PHE A 491 -26.36 -1.62 -14.65
CA PHE A 491 -26.10 -0.53 -15.57
C PHE A 491 -26.36 -0.94 -17.04
N GLU A 492 -26.64 0.05 -17.88
CA GLU A 492 -26.75 -0.09 -19.33
C GLU A 492 -25.55 0.58 -20.00
N ALA A 493 -24.86 -0.11 -20.90
CA ALA A 493 -23.76 0.42 -21.70
C ALA A 493 -23.59 -0.36 -22.99
N GLY A 494 -23.33 0.33 -24.12
CA GLY A 494 -23.10 -0.31 -25.42
C GLY A 494 -24.23 -1.23 -25.88
N GLY A 495 -25.46 -0.98 -25.48
CA GLY A 495 -26.63 -1.81 -25.80
C GLY A 495 -26.75 -3.09 -24.94
N VAL A 496 -25.92 -3.23 -23.91
CA VAL A 496 -25.91 -4.37 -22.99
C VAL A 496 -26.35 -3.91 -21.60
N THR A 497 -27.14 -4.74 -20.90
CA THR A 497 -27.48 -4.55 -19.49
C THR A 497 -26.60 -5.48 -18.64
N VAL A 498 -25.81 -4.91 -17.73
CA VAL A 498 -24.99 -5.63 -16.74
C VAL A 498 -25.71 -5.54 -15.40
N LYS A 499 -25.97 -6.67 -14.78
CA LYS A 499 -26.62 -6.79 -13.47
C LYS A 499 -25.60 -7.06 -12.37
N GLU A 500 -26.00 -6.82 -11.15
CA GLU A 500 -25.19 -7.21 -9.98
C GLU A 500 -24.85 -8.71 -10.03
N GLY A 501 -23.56 -9.01 -9.85
CA GLY A 501 -23.01 -10.38 -9.95
C GLY A 501 -22.55 -10.80 -11.35
N ASP A 502 -22.87 -10.05 -12.40
CA ASP A 502 -22.34 -10.32 -13.73
C ASP A 502 -20.85 -9.98 -13.80
N VAL A 503 -20.09 -10.78 -14.56
CA VAL A 503 -18.63 -10.58 -14.70
C VAL A 503 -18.35 -9.50 -15.72
N ILE A 504 -17.53 -8.52 -15.34
CA ILE A 504 -16.97 -7.49 -16.21
C ILE A 504 -15.46 -7.38 -16.02
N SER A 505 -14.82 -6.76 -16.98
CA SER A 505 -13.40 -6.41 -16.91
C SER A 505 -13.21 -4.93 -17.17
N VAL A 506 -12.29 -4.32 -16.43
CA VAL A 506 -11.90 -2.92 -16.59
C VAL A 506 -10.41 -2.85 -16.91
N ASP A 507 -10.07 -2.08 -17.95
CA ASP A 507 -8.69 -1.78 -18.33
C ASP A 507 -8.40 -0.33 -17.94
N GLY A 508 -7.82 -0.19 -16.79
CA GLY A 508 -7.44 1.11 -16.25
C GLY A 508 -6.28 1.79 -16.98
N SER A 509 -5.58 1.06 -17.86
CA SER A 509 -4.51 1.62 -18.70
C SER A 509 -5.04 2.30 -19.96
N THR A 510 -6.12 1.77 -20.52
CA THR A 510 -6.73 2.28 -21.78
C THR A 510 -8.09 2.94 -21.59
N GLY A 511 -8.68 2.82 -20.39
CA GLY A 511 -10.02 3.35 -20.09
C GLY A 511 -11.17 2.49 -20.65
N ARG A 512 -10.93 1.23 -21.06
CA ARG A 512 -11.96 0.35 -21.62
C ARG A 512 -12.69 -0.45 -20.54
N VAL A 513 -13.99 -0.62 -20.75
CA VAL A 513 -14.87 -1.50 -19.96
C VAL A 513 -15.37 -2.61 -20.87
N MET A 514 -15.20 -3.86 -20.47
CA MET A 514 -15.47 -5.03 -21.29
C MET A 514 -16.44 -5.97 -20.60
N LEU A 515 -17.28 -6.62 -21.42
CA LEU A 515 -18.21 -7.64 -20.93
C LEU A 515 -17.48 -8.97 -20.71
N GLY A 516 -17.74 -9.60 -19.58
CA GLY A 516 -17.15 -10.90 -19.24
C GLY A 516 -15.72 -10.83 -18.71
N ALA A 517 -15.11 -12.00 -18.48
CA ALA A 517 -13.72 -12.13 -18.08
C ALA A 517 -12.80 -12.08 -19.30
N VAL A 518 -11.83 -11.18 -19.29
CA VAL A 518 -10.79 -11.11 -20.33
C VAL A 518 -9.53 -11.85 -19.88
N GLU A 519 -8.77 -12.34 -20.85
CA GLU A 519 -7.44 -12.88 -20.56
C GLU A 519 -6.51 -11.74 -20.11
N VAL A 520 -5.79 -11.98 -19.04
CA VAL A 520 -4.91 -11.00 -18.44
C VAL A 520 -3.45 -11.47 -18.62
N THR A 521 -2.64 -10.64 -19.26
CA THR A 521 -1.23 -10.93 -19.51
C THR A 521 -0.32 -9.98 -18.73
N VAL A 522 0.85 -10.46 -18.30
CA VAL A 522 1.88 -9.58 -17.73
C VAL A 522 2.56 -8.85 -18.87
N SER A 523 2.43 -7.51 -18.92
CA SER A 523 3.13 -6.72 -19.94
C SER A 523 4.62 -6.57 -19.59
N GLU A 524 5.47 -6.37 -20.62
CA GLU A 524 6.87 -6.05 -20.39
C GLU A 524 6.99 -4.71 -19.66
N PRO A 525 7.79 -4.63 -18.58
CA PRO A 525 8.03 -3.38 -17.89
C PRO A 525 8.64 -2.32 -18.81
N PRO A 526 8.40 -1.02 -18.56
CA PRO A 526 9.00 0.05 -19.35
C PRO A 526 10.53 0.11 -19.16
N PRO A 527 11.31 0.69 -20.09
CA PRO A 527 12.78 0.74 -20.02
C PRO A 527 13.32 1.40 -18.76
N GLU A 528 12.58 2.33 -18.19
CA GLU A 528 12.93 3.02 -16.95
C GLU A 528 12.96 2.06 -15.74
N PHE A 529 12.25 0.94 -15.81
CA PHE A 529 12.28 -0.10 -14.80
C PHE A 529 13.68 -0.70 -14.65
N ASP A 530 14.29 -1.10 -15.77
CA ASP A 530 15.65 -1.64 -15.77
C ASP A 530 16.68 -0.57 -15.40
N THR A 531 16.45 0.67 -15.81
CA THR A 531 17.33 1.81 -15.46
C THR A 531 17.36 2.04 -13.95
N ILE A 532 16.21 2.12 -13.31
CA ILE A 532 16.10 2.32 -11.85
C ILE A 532 16.69 1.14 -11.09
N LEU A 533 16.40 -0.10 -11.53
CA LEU A 533 16.96 -1.30 -10.90
C LEU A 533 18.48 -1.40 -11.11
N GLY A 534 19.01 -0.95 -12.23
CA GLY A 534 20.45 -0.84 -12.46
C GLY A 534 21.11 0.10 -11.46
N TRP A 535 20.55 1.29 -11.25
CA TRP A 535 21.05 2.24 -10.23
C TRP A 535 20.89 1.70 -8.81
N ALA A 536 19.80 0.97 -8.53
CA ALA A 536 19.62 0.29 -7.24
C ALA A 536 20.72 -0.75 -7.00
N ASP A 537 21.08 -1.53 -8.03
CA ASP A 537 22.15 -2.51 -7.93
C ASP A 537 23.52 -1.88 -7.70
N GLU A 538 23.84 -0.77 -8.36
CA GLU A 538 25.05 0.01 -8.10
C GLU A 538 25.15 0.47 -6.63
N ILE A 539 24.05 0.94 -6.06
CA ILE A 539 23.98 1.45 -4.68
C ILE A 539 24.19 0.33 -3.65
N ARG A 540 23.57 -0.83 -3.85
CA ARG A 540 23.64 -1.98 -2.93
C ARG A 540 24.84 -2.91 -3.16
N ALA A 541 25.56 -2.75 -4.25
CA ALA A 541 26.70 -3.61 -4.63
C ALA A 541 27.68 -3.78 -3.46
N GLY A 542 28.01 -5.05 -3.16
CA GLY A 542 28.92 -5.40 -2.08
C GLY A 542 28.39 -5.17 -0.65
N LYS A 543 27.14 -4.71 -0.49
CA LYS A 543 26.52 -4.44 0.82
C LYS A 543 25.39 -5.42 1.14
N LEU A 544 24.47 -5.64 0.21
CA LEU A 544 23.35 -6.57 0.38
C LEU A 544 22.97 -7.18 -0.99
N ALA A 545 23.29 -8.46 -1.18
CA ALA A 545 22.92 -9.19 -2.37
C ALA A 545 21.43 -9.60 -2.34
N VAL A 546 20.83 -9.78 -3.49
CA VAL A 546 19.46 -10.29 -3.63
C VAL A 546 19.48 -11.62 -4.37
N ARG A 547 18.99 -12.66 -3.70
CA ARG A 547 18.82 -14.01 -4.23
C ARG A 547 17.35 -14.36 -4.37
N ALA A 548 17.07 -15.48 -5.03
CA ALA A 548 15.72 -15.99 -5.14
C ALA A 548 15.53 -17.35 -4.46
N ASN A 549 14.28 -17.64 -4.08
CA ASN A 549 13.83 -18.98 -3.72
C ASN A 549 13.29 -19.63 -4.99
N ALA A 550 13.91 -20.70 -5.46
CA ALA A 550 13.53 -21.38 -6.69
C ALA A 550 13.84 -22.87 -6.58
N ASP A 551 12.88 -23.69 -6.94
CA ASP A 551 12.91 -25.13 -6.74
C ASP A 551 13.03 -25.91 -8.07
N THR A 552 12.88 -25.21 -9.21
CA THR A 552 12.99 -25.76 -10.58
C THR A 552 13.95 -24.96 -11.46
N GLY A 553 14.45 -25.56 -12.55
CA GLY A 553 15.26 -24.85 -13.54
C GLY A 553 14.53 -23.65 -14.15
N ALA A 554 13.24 -23.77 -14.40
CA ALA A 554 12.40 -22.69 -14.94
C ALA A 554 12.29 -21.50 -13.96
N ASP A 555 12.04 -21.77 -12.67
CA ASP A 555 11.99 -20.72 -11.63
C ASP A 555 13.36 -20.05 -11.48
N ALA A 556 14.43 -20.82 -11.50
CA ALA A 556 15.80 -20.32 -11.45
C ALA A 556 16.11 -19.40 -12.63
N ALA A 557 15.73 -19.80 -13.86
CA ALA A 557 15.89 -18.97 -15.05
C ALA A 557 15.08 -17.67 -14.97
N ASN A 558 13.84 -17.72 -14.46
CA ASN A 558 13.02 -16.54 -14.20
C ASN A 558 13.66 -15.61 -13.15
N ALA A 559 14.16 -16.19 -12.05
CA ALA A 559 14.86 -15.44 -11.02
C ALA A 559 16.09 -14.71 -11.58
N ARG A 560 16.89 -15.39 -12.41
CA ARG A 560 18.05 -14.78 -13.07
C ARG A 560 17.64 -13.64 -13.99
N ARG A 561 16.55 -13.80 -14.75
CA ARG A 561 16.00 -12.74 -15.61
C ARG A 561 15.58 -11.51 -14.80
N PHE A 562 15.04 -11.68 -13.60
CA PHE A 562 14.70 -10.58 -12.70
C PHE A 562 15.91 -9.98 -11.96
N GLY A 563 17.12 -10.50 -12.19
CA GLY A 563 18.36 -9.98 -11.64
C GLY A 563 18.77 -10.58 -10.29
N ALA A 564 18.30 -11.78 -9.97
CA ALA A 564 18.76 -12.50 -8.79
C ALA A 564 20.24 -12.88 -8.92
N GLU A 565 20.99 -12.70 -7.86
CA GLU A 565 22.44 -12.97 -7.77
C GLU A 565 22.74 -14.39 -7.26
N GLY A 566 21.77 -15.28 -7.31
CA GLY A 566 21.83 -16.67 -6.91
C GLY A 566 20.51 -17.22 -6.40
N ILE A 567 20.51 -18.46 -5.98
CA ILE A 567 19.40 -19.09 -5.25
C ILE A 567 19.76 -19.13 -3.77
N GLY A 568 18.94 -18.53 -2.91
CA GLY A 568 19.10 -18.56 -1.46
C GLY A 568 18.34 -19.69 -0.79
N LEU A 569 17.39 -20.30 -1.50
CA LEU A 569 16.68 -21.50 -1.07
C LEU A 569 16.18 -22.30 -2.29
N CYS A 570 16.67 -23.50 -2.41
CA CYS A 570 16.09 -24.55 -3.24
C CYS A 570 15.55 -25.65 -2.32
N ARG A 571 14.21 -25.85 -2.33
CA ARG A 571 13.51 -26.83 -1.50
C ARG A 571 13.46 -28.16 -2.21
N THR A 572 14.02 -29.18 -1.59
CA THR A 572 14.07 -30.52 -2.19
C THR A 572 12.78 -31.32 -2.06
N GLU A 573 11.90 -30.94 -1.12
CA GLU A 573 10.57 -31.55 -0.96
C GLU A 573 9.67 -31.39 -2.18
N HIS A 574 9.72 -30.27 -2.87
CA HIS A 574 8.93 -30.05 -4.08
C HIS A 574 9.37 -31.02 -5.22
N MET A 575 10.65 -31.35 -5.28
CA MET A 575 11.15 -32.37 -6.21
C MET A 575 10.59 -33.75 -5.89
N PHE A 576 10.37 -34.09 -4.61
CA PHE A 576 9.84 -35.38 -4.18
C PHE A 576 8.31 -35.52 -4.36
N LEU A 577 7.58 -34.41 -4.39
CA LEU A 577 6.13 -34.39 -4.57
C LEU A 577 5.69 -34.50 -6.04
N ALA A 578 6.62 -34.46 -7.00
CA ALA A 578 6.27 -34.64 -8.41
C ALA A 578 5.63 -36.01 -8.65
N ASP A 579 4.66 -36.08 -9.57
CA ASP A 579 3.79 -37.24 -9.80
C ASP A 579 4.56 -38.53 -10.10
N ASP A 580 5.68 -38.43 -10.79
CA ASP A 580 6.57 -39.54 -11.16
C ASP A 580 7.52 -39.95 -10.03
N ARG A 581 7.71 -39.11 -9.02
CA ARG A 581 8.65 -39.33 -7.91
C ARG A 581 7.97 -39.79 -6.64
N LEU A 582 6.76 -39.30 -6.37
CA LEU A 582 5.99 -39.63 -5.17
C LEU A 582 5.81 -41.15 -4.96
N PRO A 583 5.58 -42.00 -6.01
CA PRO A 583 5.52 -43.46 -5.83
C PRO A 583 6.85 -44.05 -5.35
N ILE A 584 7.99 -43.48 -5.78
CA ILE A 584 9.32 -43.97 -5.38
C ILE A 584 9.58 -43.59 -3.92
N VAL A 585 9.24 -42.36 -3.53
CA VAL A 585 9.32 -41.90 -2.13
C VAL A 585 8.47 -42.80 -1.20
N ARG A 586 7.25 -43.14 -1.61
CA ARG A 586 6.40 -44.09 -0.86
C ARG A 586 7.03 -45.46 -0.74
N ARG A 587 7.64 -46.01 -1.82
CA ARG A 587 8.37 -47.28 -1.75
C ARG A 587 9.54 -47.21 -0.75
N MET A 588 10.28 -46.14 -0.72
CA MET A 588 11.34 -45.91 0.25
C MET A 588 10.82 -45.86 1.69
N ILE A 589 9.66 -45.22 1.93
CA ILE A 589 9.03 -45.18 3.28
C ILE A 589 8.52 -46.54 3.68
N LEU A 590 7.99 -47.31 2.73
CA LEU A 590 7.41 -48.66 2.94
C LEU A 590 8.43 -49.78 2.91
N ALA A 591 9.71 -49.52 2.70
CA ALA A 591 10.76 -50.52 2.59
C ALA A 591 10.88 -51.30 3.91
N ASP A 592 10.73 -52.63 3.82
CA ASP A 592 10.86 -53.55 4.95
C ASP A 592 12.30 -54.02 5.13
N THR A 593 13.14 -53.92 4.10
CA THR A 593 14.56 -54.29 4.10
C THR A 593 15.49 -53.12 3.73
N ALA A 594 16.74 -53.16 4.16
CA ALA A 594 17.73 -52.18 3.81
C ALA A 594 18.06 -52.17 2.28
N GLU A 595 17.90 -53.35 1.65
CA GLU A 595 18.09 -53.50 0.21
C GLU A 595 17.02 -52.77 -0.57
N ASP A 596 15.73 -52.91 -0.19
CA ASP A 596 14.60 -52.23 -0.82
C ASP A 596 14.69 -50.71 -0.63
N GLU A 597 15.07 -50.25 0.58
CA GLU A 597 15.28 -48.82 0.86
C GLU A 597 16.41 -48.26 -0.03
N THR A 598 17.52 -48.96 -0.12
CA THR A 598 18.67 -48.59 -0.96
C THR A 598 18.29 -48.50 -2.44
N ALA A 599 17.52 -49.46 -2.94
CA ALA A 599 17.05 -49.46 -4.34
C ALA A 599 16.16 -48.24 -4.63
N ALA A 600 15.21 -47.93 -3.75
CA ALA A 600 14.34 -46.73 -3.91
C ALA A 600 15.16 -45.44 -3.83
N LEU A 601 16.10 -45.35 -2.90
CA LEU A 601 16.99 -44.18 -2.78
C LEU A 601 17.86 -43.99 -4.04
N GLU A 602 18.31 -45.08 -4.70
CA GLU A 602 19.09 -44.97 -5.94
C GLU A 602 18.26 -44.48 -7.13
N GLU A 603 16.99 -44.88 -7.23
CA GLU A 603 16.07 -44.31 -8.22
C GLU A 603 15.81 -42.81 -7.97
N LEU A 604 15.59 -42.42 -6.71
CA LEU A 604 15.42 -41.00 -6.33
C LEU A 604 16.68 -40.17 -6.62
N ARG A 605 17.85 -40.74 -6.41
CA ARG A 605 19.12 -40.09 -6.72
C ARG A 605 19.23 -39.70 -8.20
N VAL A 606 18.87 -40.62 -9.08
CA VAL A 606 18.90 -40.37 -10.54
C VAL A 606 17.93 -39.25 -10.91
N ALA A 607 16.72 -39.27 -10.36
CA ALA A 607 15.72 -38.26 -10.64
C ALA A 607 16.14 -36.87 -10.11
N GLN A 608 16.57 -36.75 -8.86
CA GLN A 608 17.02 -35.49 -8.27
C GLN A 608 18.27 -34.93 -8.94
N LYS A 609 19.18 -35.81 -9.43
CA LYS A 609 20.35 -35.37 -10.19
C LYS A 609 19.93 -34.56 -11.42
N ALA A 610 18.87 -34.95 -12.12
CA ALA A 610 18.35 -34.24 -13.28
C ALA A 610 17.76 -32.87 -12.87
N ASP A 611 16.98 -32.82 -11.78
CA ASP A 611 16.42 -31.58 -11.29
C ASP A 611 17.51 -30.58 -10.87
N PHE A 612 18.51 -31.04 -10.11
CA PHE A 612 19.64 -30.19 -9.72
C PHE A 612 20.46 -29.71 -10.91
N TYR A 613 20.64 -30.54 -11.93
CA TYR A 613 21.36 -30.13 -13.13
C TYR A 613 20.69 -28.91 -13.79
N GLU A 614 19.37 -28.93 -13.94
CA GLU A 614 18.63 -27.80 -14.55
C GLU A 614 18.77 -26.51 -13.74
N VAL A 615 18.65 -26.60 -12.41
CA VAL A 615 18.82 -25.42 -11.52
C VAL A 615 20.25 -24.87 -11.60
N LEU A 616 21.27 -25.75 -11.54
CA LEU A 616 22.68 -25.36 -11.63
C LEU A 616 23.03 -24.80 -13.01
N GLU A 617 22.38 -25.30 -14.08
CA GLU A 617 22.55 -24.76 -15.44
C GLU A 617 22.00 -23.34 -15.56
N ALA A 618 20.77 -23.12 -15.08
CA ALA A 618 20.13 -21.80 -15.08
C ALA A 618 20.93 -20.76 -14.27
N MET A 619 21.61 -21.19 -13.21
CA MET A 619 22.40 -20.33 -12.31
C MET A 619 23.92 -20.46 -12.49
N ASP A 620 24.37 -20.85 -13.67
CA ASP A 620 25.79 -21.03 -13.92
C ASP A 620 26.64 -19.80 -13.51
N GLY A 621 27.68 -20.01 -12.68
CA GLY A 621 28.53 -18.96 -12.12
C GLY A 621 27.94 -18.23 -10.89
N LEU A 622 26.71 -18.55 -10.48
CA LEU A 622 26.04 -17.96 -9.31
C LEU A 622 25.79 -19.01 -8.22
N PRO A 623 25.77 -18.64 -6.94
CA PRO A 623 25.56 -19.57 -5.84
C PRO A 623 24.13 -20.14 -5.82
N VAL A 624 24.03 -21.43 -5.58
CA VAL A 624 22.78 -22.16 -5.40
C VAL A 624 22.78 -22.84 -4.03
N THR A 625 21.93 -22.36 -3.14
CA THR A 625 21.76 -22.93 -1.80
C THR A 625 20.67 -23.99 -1.83
N VAL A 626 21.05 -25.25 -1.68
CA VAL A 626 20.15 -26.40 -1.66
C VAL A 626 19.90 -26.83 -0.22
N ARG A 627 18.64 -26.74 0.22
CA ARG A 627 18.19 -27.23 1.53
C ARG A 627 17.94 -28.73 1.43
N LEU A 628 18.57 -29.51 2.31
CA LEU A 628 18.28 -30.93 2.42
C LEU A 628 16.85 -31.11 2.96
N LEU A 629 16.28 -32.30 2.73
CA LEU A 629 14.85 -32.56 2.98
C LEU A 629 14.43 -32.14 4.38
N ASP A 630 13.37 -31.35 4.44
CA ASP A 630 12.88 -30.75 5.69
C ASP A 630 11.55 -31.35 6.19
N PRO A 631 10.50 -31.57 5.37
CA PRO A 631 9.21 -31.98 5.90
C PRO A 631 9.23 -33.40 6.46
N PRO A 632 8.33 -33.72 7.39
CA PRO A 632 8.20 -35.08 7.93
C PRO A 632 7.66 -36.05 6.87
N LEU A 633 8.01 -37.34 7.01
CA LEU A 633 7.69 -38.36 5.98
C LEU A 633 6.20 -38.57 5.74
N HIS A 634 5.34 -38.30 6.73
CA HIS A 634 3.90 -38.48 6.55
C HIS A 634 3.30 -37.53 5.48
N GLU A 635 3.94 -36.40 5.15
CA GLU A 635 3.46 -35.50 4.09
C GLU A 635 3.53 -36.12 2.69
N PHE A 636 4.36 -37.16 2.51
CA PHE A 636 4.44 -37.91 1.27
C PHE A 636 3.45 -39.09 1.22
N LEU A 637 2.77 -39.38 2.32
CA LEU A 637 1.79 -40.48 2.44
C LEU A 637 0.38 -39.97 2.19
N PRO A 638 -0.56 -40.85 1.76
CA PRO A 638 -1.95 -40.47 1.71
C PRO A 638 -2.48 -40.12 3.09
N ARG A 639 -3.50 -39.28 3.17
CA ARG A 639 -4.15 -38.96 4.44
C ARG A 639 -4.79 -40.19 5.06
N THR A 640 -4.55 -40.39 6.36
CA THR A 640 -5.09 -41.52 7.11
C THR A 640 -6.61 -41.61 7.02
N GLU A 641 -7.29 -40.43 7.09
CA GLU A 641 -8.75 -40.33 7.00
C GLU A 641 -9.29 -40.87 5.67
N ASP A 642 -8.63 -40.53 4.55
CA ASP A 642 -9.04 -40.96 3.20
C ASP A 642 -8.91 -42.49 3.06
N LEU A 643 -7.84 -43.06 3.60
CA LEU A 643 -7.61 -44.49 3.60
C LEU A 643 -8.62 -45.22 4.52
N LEU A 644 -8.95 -44.65 5.69
CA LEU A 644 -9.98 -45.21 6.59
C LEU A 644 -11.38 -45.16 5.96
N VAL A 645 -11.74 -44.11 5.28
CA VAL A 645 -12.99 -44.03 4.52
C VAL A 645 -13.03 -45.09 3.44
N ARG A 646 -11.97 -45.27 2.67
CA ARG A 646 -11.87 -46.34 1.66
C ARG A 646 -11.91 -47.72 2.26
N ALA A 647 -11.29 -47.94 3.42
CA ALA A 647 -11.38 -49.22 4.16
C ALA A 647 -12.82 -49.60 4.55
N SER A 648 -13.68 -48.61 4.79
CA SER A 648 -15.10 -48.79 5.14
C SER A 648 -16.00 -49.07 3.93
N MET A 649 -15.50 -48.88 2.69
CA MET A 649 -16.25 -49.16 1.47
C MET A 649 -16.30 -50.68 1.17
N PRO A 650 -17.30 -51.17 0.41
CA PRO A 650 -17.44 -52.60 0.11
C PRO A 650 -16.23 -53.23 -0.61
N ALA A 651 -15.47 -52.43 -1.37
CA ALA A 651 -14.26 -52.91 -2.05
C ALA A 651 -13.06 -53.08 -1.10
N GLY A 652 -13.08 -52.43 0.08
CA GLY A 652 -11.99 -52.43 1.03
C GLY A 652 -10.69 -51.83 0.49
N LEU A 653 -9.59 -52.03 1.19
CA LEU A 653 -8.25 -51.61 0.78
C LEU A 653 -7.51 -52.75 0.07
N SER A 654 -6.74 -52.40 -0.97
CA SER A 654 -5.72 -53.26 -1.53
C SER A 654 -4.60 -53.56 -0.50
N GLU A 655 -3.73 -54.52 -0.79
CA GLU A 655 -2.60 -54.80 0.12
C GLU A 655 -1.64 -53.64 0.22
N GLU A 656 -1.39 -52.96 -0.90
CA GLU A 656 -0.55 -51.75 -0.93
C GLU A 656 -1.16 -50.63 -0.09
N GLU A 657 -2.46 -50.37 -0.22
CA GLU A 657 -3.16 -49.35 0.58
C GLU A 657 -3.18 -49.68 2.07
N ARG A 658 -3.24 -50.97 2.45
CA ARG A 658 -3.08 -51.37 3.86
C ARG A 658 -1.67 -51.10 4.39
N ARG A 659 -0.64 -51.30 3.54
CA ARG A 659 0.73 -50.92 3.91
C ARG A 659 0.86 -49.43 4.07
N LEU A 660 0.31 -48.64 3.14
CA LEU A 660 0.28 -47.17 3.21
C LEU A 660 -0.47 -46.68 4.47
N LEU A 661 -1.61 -47.30 4.82
CA LEU A 661 -2.33 -46.93 6.05
C LEU A 661 -1.49 -47.20 7.29
N ARG A 662 -0.86 -48.40 7.41
CA ARG A 662 0.02 -48.70 8.53
C ARG A 662 1.19 -47.73 8.63
N ALA A 663 1.80 -47.33 7.48
CA ALA A 663 2.86 -46.35 7.44
C ALA A 663 2.37 -44.95 7.83
N ALA A 664 1.21 -44.54 7.31
CA ALA A 664 0.62 -43.22 7.65
C ALA A 664 0.31 -43.13 9.16
N GLU A 665 -0.23 -44.21 9.78
CA GLU A 665 -0.42 -44.27 11.22
C GLU A 665 0.89 -44.26 12.01
N ALA A 666 1.91 -45.01 11.53
CA ALA A 666 3.21 -45.09 12.21
C ALA A 666 4.02 -43.78 12.19
N TRP A 667 3.92 -43.02 11.11
CA TRP A 667 4.60 -41.72 10.94
C TRP A 667 3.71 -40.52 11.29
N HIS A 668 2.47 -40.76 11.75
CA HIS A 668 1.57 -39.69 12.17
C HIS A 668 2.13 -38.97 13.40
N GLU A 669 2.19 -37.64 13.30
CA GLU A 669 2.64 -36.75 14.36
C GLU A 669 1.53 -35.81 14.81
N PHE A 670 1.37 -35.64 16.14
CA PHE A 670 0.38 -34.70 16.70
C PHE A 670 0.77 -33.23 16.46
N ASN A 671 2.05 -32.94 16.34
CA ASN A 671 2.57 -31.63 16.01
C ASN A 671 3.75 -31.76 15.04
N PRO A 672 3.48 -31.85 13.73
CA PRO A 672 4.52 -32.07 12.72
C PRO A 672 5.58 -30.97 12.67
N MET A 673 5.24 -29.72 13.01
CA MET A 673 6.15 -28.60 13.00
C MET A 673 7.28 -28.79 14.04
N LEU A 674 6.99 -29.44 15.17
CA LEU A 674 7.94 -29.69 16.26
C LEU A 674 8.45 -31.15 16.29
N GLY A 675 8.08 -31.96 15.34
CA GLY A 675 8.31 -33.40 15.29
C GLY A 675 9.58 -33.81 14.55
N ILE A 676 9.49 -34.97 13.86
CA ILE A 676 10.59 -35.62 13.14
C ILE A 676 10.67 -35.06 11.72
N ARG A 677 11.26 -33.90 11.59
CA ARG A 677 11.53 -33.24 10.31
C ARG A 677 12.98 -32.69 10.28
N GLY A 678 13.43 -32.27 9.11
CA GLY A 678 14.74 -31.64 8.94
C GLY A 678 15.90 -32.54 9.37
N VAL A 679 16.88 -31.99 10.05
CA VAL A 679 18.05 -32.76 10.54
C VAL A 679 17.67 -33.92 11.45
N ARG A 680 16.54 -33.81 12.20
CA ARG A 680 16.04 -34.92 13.06
C ARG A 680 15.64 -36.14 12.24
N LEU A 681 15.03 -35.92 11.06
CA LEU A 681 14.78 -37.00 10.11
C LEU A 681 16.08 -37.58 9.58
N GLY A 682 17.08 -36.71 9.29
CA GLY A 682 18.42 -37.14 8.89
C GLY A 682 19.10 -38.03 9.92
N VAL A 683 18.93 -37.79 11.23
CA VAL A 683 19.45 -38.66 12.32
C VAL A 683 18.85 -40.06 12.23
N LEU A 684 17.55 -40.20 11.92
CA LEU A 684 16.86 -41.48 11.79
C LEU A 684 17.07 -42.17 10.43
N LYS A 685 17.28 -41.38 9.39
CA LYS A 685 17.43 -41.82 7.98
C LYS A 685 18.64 -41.17 7.30
N PRO A 686 19.87 -41.39 7.75
CA PRO A 686 21.06 -40.72 7.21
C PRO A 686 21.32 -41.05 5.74
N GLY A 687 20.89 -42.21 5.24
CA GLY A 687 20.95 -42.59 3.83
C GLY A 687 20.19 -41.61 2.90
N LEU A 688 19.15 -40.99 3.37
CA LEU A 688 18.34 -39.99 2.61
C LEU A 688 19.17 -38.75 2.31
N TYR A 689 19.83 -38.17 3.33
CA TYR A 689 20.69 -36.99 3.13
C TYR A 689 21.92 -37.30 2.29
N ALA A 690 22.56 -38.47 2.50
CA ALA A 690 23.69 -38.93 1.71
C ALA A 690 23.31 -39.07 0.22
N MET A 691 22.10 -39.58 -0.05
CA MET A 691 21.57 -39.70 -1.43
C MET A 691 21.38 -38.34 -2.09
N GLN A 692 20.75 -37.38 -1.40
CA GLN A 692 20.53 -36.02 -1.92
C GLN A 692 21.84 -35.32 -2.23
N VAL A 693 22.83 -35.39 -1.34
CA VAL A 693 24.13 -34.80 -1.52
C VAL A 693 24.86 -35.43 -2.72
N ARG A 694 24.79 -36.76 -2.86
CA ARG A 694 25.37 -37.45 -4.02
C ARG A 694 24.73 -36.97 -5.33
N ALA A 695 23.39 -36.90 -5.39
CA ALA A 695 22.65 -36.42 -6.56
C ALA A 695 23.09 -34.99 -6.96
N LEU A 696 23.17 -34.09 -5.99
CA LEU A 696 23.58 -32.71 -6.19
C LEU A 696 25.02 -32.59 -6.68
N MET A 697 25.95 -33.32 -6.06
CA MET A 697 27.37 -33.26 -6.41
C MET A 697 27.66 -33.94 -7.77
N GLU A 698 26.93 -35.00 -8.11
CA GLU A 698 27.02 -35.62 -9.44
C GLU A 698 26.47 -34.69 -10.53
N ALA A 699 25.35 -33.94 -10.25
CA ALA A 699 24.85 -32.92 -11.16
C ALA A 699 25.87 -31.79 -11.38
N ALA A 700 26.47 -31.33 -10.28
CA ALA A 700 27.52 -30.30 -10.33
C ALA A 700 28.76 -30.77 -11.11
N ALA A 701 29.19 -32.03 -10.95
CA ALA A 701 30.28 -32.62 -11.72
C ALA A 701 29.97 -32.68 -13.22
N ASP A 702 28.74 -33.08 -13.57
CA ASP A 702 28.29 -33.08 -14.97
C ASP A 702 28.26 -31.66 -15.56
N ARG A 703 27.87 -30.64 -14.76
CA ARG A 703 27.96 -29.22 -15.21
C ARG A 703 29.40 -28.78 -15.47
N VAL A 704 30.34 -29.16 -14.59
CA VAL A 704 31.76 -28.87 -14.79
C VAL A 704 32.26 -29.56 -16.06
N ALA A 705 31.90 -30.84 -16.28
CA ALA A 705 32.26 -31.58 -17.48
C ALA A 705 31.67 -30.95 -18.77
N ALA A 706 30.52 -30.30 -18.66
CA ALA A 706 29.88 -29.53 -19.74
C ALA A 706 30.48 -28.11 -19.92
N GLY A 707 31.49 -27.73 -19.14
CA GLY A 707 32.17 -26.42 -19.21
C GLY A 707 31.53 -25.33 -18.34
N GLY A 708 30.54 -25.66 -17.49
CA GLY A 708 29.92 -24.75 -16.55
C GLY A 708 30.76 -24.55 -15.29
N ARG A 709 30.30 -23.59 -14.43
CA ARG A 709 30.94 -23.25 -13.14
C ARG A 709 29.88 -23.23 -12.03
N PRO A 710 29.36 -24.39 -11.63
CA PRO A 710 28.39 -24.45 -10.54
C PRO A 710 29.04 -24.02 -9.22
N VAL A 711 28.32 -23.22 -8.41
CA VAL A 711 28.69 -22.83 -7.05
C VAL A 711 27.62 -23.39 -6.10
N VAL A 712 27.99 -24.41 -5.32
CA VAL A 712 27.04 -25.19 -4.51
C VAL A 712 27.10 -24.81 -3.04
N GLU A 713 25.96 -24.53 -2.44
CA GLU A 713 25.81 -24.30 -1.01
C GLU A 713 24.83 -25.34 -0.44
N ILE A 714 25.28 -26.21 0.44
CA ILE A 714 24.44 -27.26 1.06
C ILE A 714 23.96 -26.75 2.41
N MET A 715 22.63 -26.73 2.62
CA MET A 715 22.02 -26.19 3.79
C MET A 715 21.27 -27.25 4.60
N ILE A 716 21.66 -27.41 5.86
CA ILE A 716 21.06 -28.35 6.81
C ILE A 716 19.93 -27.65 7.53
N PRO A 717 18.65 -28.12 7.43
CA PRO A 717 17.51 -27.50 8.07
C PRO A 717 17.37 -27.87 9.54
N LEU A 718 16.70 -27.01 10.32
CA LEU A 718 16.18 -27.26 11.67
C LEU A 718 17.24 -27.63 12.72
N THR A 719 18.48 -27.21 12.52
CA THR A 719 19.58 -27.45 13.46
C THR A 719 19.33 -26.70 14.77
N ILE A 720 19.57 -27.35 15.91
CA ILE A 720 19.40 -26.79 17.26
C ILE A 720 20.71 -26.67 18.06
N GLY A 721 21.79 -27.24 17.61
CA GLY A 721 23.08 -27.21 18.30
C GLY A 721 24.25 -27.68 17.46
N ARG A 722 25.47 -27.45 18.00
CA ARG A 722 26.73 -27.75 17.33
C ARG A 722 26.89 -29.24 17.00
N GLU A 723 26.62 -30.11 17.97
CA GLU A 723 26.86 -31.57 17.83
C GLU A 723 25.97 -32.19 16.74
N GLU A 724 24.73 -31.70 16.65
CA GLU A 724 23.77 -32.10 15.61
C GLU A 724 24.24 -31.66 14.23
N LEU A 725 24.75 -30.42 14.11
CA LEU A 725 25.29 -29.91 12.84
C LEU A 725 26.57 -30.65 12.47
N ALA A 726 27.49 -30.90 13.42
CA ALA A 726 28.72 -31.63 13.18
C ALA A 726 28.46 -33.06 12.67
N LEU A 727 27.45 -33.74 13.24
CA LEU A 727 27.03 -35.06 12.79
C LEU A 727 26.50 -35.00 11.34
N ALA A 728 25.61 -34.08 11.03
CA ALA A 728 25.02 -33.92 9.70
C ALA A 728 26.10 -33.49 8.67
N ARG A 729 27.02 -32.58 9.07
CA ARG A 729 28.18 -32.20 8.25
C ARG A 729 29.03 -33.38 7.87
N GLY A 730 29.29 -34.31 8.82
CA GLY A 730 30.01 -35.54 8.54
C GLY A 730 29.37 -36.40 7.46
N TRP A 731 28.05 -36.56 7.45
CA TRP A 731 27.34 -37.27 6.39
C TRP A 731 27.49 -36.58 5.03
N VAL A 732 27.43 -35.26 4.99
CA VAL A 732 27.61 -34.47 3.78
C VAL A 732 29.02 -34.64 3.25
N GLU A 733 30.04 -34.46 4.06
CA GLU A 733 31.45 -34.58 3.68
C GLU A 733 31.78 -36.00 3.19
N GLU A 734 31.25 -37.03 3.86
CA GLU A 734 31.42 -38.42 3.41
C GLU A 734 30.76 -38.68 2.02
N ALA A 735 29.57 -38.10 1.79
CA ALA A 735 28.89 -38.24 0.52
C ALA A 735 29.63 -37.50 -0.61
N VAL A 736 30.13 -36.29 -0.32
CA VAL A 736 30.93 -35.47 -1.26
C VAL A 736 32.23 -36.19 -1.63
N ALA A 737 32.92 -36.80 -0.67
CA ALA A 737 34.19 -37.52 -0.91
C ALA A 737 34.05 -38.69 -1.90
N ARG A 738 32.83 -39.19 -2.10
CA ARG A 738 32.55 -40.26 -3.06
C ARG A 738 32.39 -39.76 -4.52
N VAL A 739 32.24 -38.44 -4.66
CA VAL A 739 32.10 -37.81 -6.00
C VAL A 739 33.34 -36.96 -6.28
N SER A 740 34.18 -37.39 -7.24
CA SER A 740 35.35 -36.62 -7.64
C SER A 740 34.93 -35.45 -8.52
N ALA A 741 34.69 -34.30 -7.92
CA ALA A 741 34.40 -33.07 -8.64
C ALA A 741 35.18 -31.90 -8.06
N GLY A 742 35.89 -31.16 -8.90
CA GLY A 742 36.49 -29.87 -8.55
C GLY A 742 35.41 -28.78 -8.47
N VAL A 743 34.40 -28.98 -7.60
CA VAL A 743 33.26 -28.09 -7.45
C VAL A 743 33.48 -27.20 -6.25
N ASP A 744 33.25 -25.91 -6.39
CA ASP A 744 33.23 -24.97 -5.27
C ASP A 744 31.98 -25.20 -4.41
N MET A 745 32.16 -25.56 -3.14
CA MET A 745 31.10 -25.99 -2.25
C MET A 745 31.31 -25.49 -0.82
N THR A 746 30.20 -25.10 -0.17
CA THR A 746 30.15 -24.75 1.26
C THR A 746 29.00 -25.48 1.95
N ILE A 747 29.14 -25.73 3.27
CA ILE A 747 28.14 -26.38 4.12
C ILE A 747 27.69 -25.42 5.21
N GLY A 748 26.38 -25.12 5.25
CA GLY A 748 25.79 -24.22 6.25
C GLY A 748 24.51 -24.79 6.83
N THR A 749 23.84 -23.96 7.62
CA THR A 749 22.62 -24.39 8.29
C THR A 749 21.56 -23.28 8.32
N MET A 750 20.31 -23.67 8.48
CA MET A 750 19.23 -22.75 8.82
C MET A 750 19.25 -22.42 10.32
N ILE A 751 19.13 -21.14 10.62
CA ILE A 751 18.81 -20.64 11.95
C ILE A 751 17.32 -20.31 11.95
N GLU A 752 16.52 -21.22 12.48
CA GLU A 752 15.06 -21.14 12.42
C GLU A 752 14.33 -21.57 13.70
N THR A 753 15.13 -21.87 14.73
CA THR A 753 14.61 -22.08 16.09
C THR A 753 15.19 -21.05 17.04
N PRO A 754 14.45 -20.59 18.06
CA PRO A 754 15.00 -19.70 19.09
C PRO A 754 16.26 -20.25 19.77
N ARG A 755 16.32 -21.59 19.98
CA ARG A 755 17.52 -22.23 20.55
C ARG A 755 18.73 -22.08 19.66
N ALA A 756 18.59 -22.30 18.33
CA ALA A 756 19.70 -22.13 17.38
C ALA A 756 20.19 -20.68 17.36
N ALA A 757 19.29 -19.70 17.38
CA ALA A 757 19.67 -18.29 17.47
C ALA A 757 20.46 -17.97 18.75
N LEU A 758 20.04 -18.49 19.90
CA LEU A 758 20.74 -18.34 21.18
C LEU A 758 22.10 -19.03 21.22
N ARG A 759 22.29 -20.13 20.46
CA ARG A 759 23.53 -20.93 20.42
C ARG A 759 24.35 -20.72 19.16
N ALA A 760 24.05 -19.67 18.39
CA ALA A 760 24.63 -19.42 17.07
C ALA A 760 26.14 -19.36 17.05
N GLY A 761 26.80 -18.88 18.14
CA GLY A 761 28.26 -18.87 18.23
C GLY A 761 28.89 -20.26 18.17
N GLU A 762 28.29 -21.24 18.84
CA GLU A 762 28.78 -22.63 18.83
C GLU A 762 28.47 -23.31 17.49
N ILE A 763 27.29 -23.05 16.94
CA ILE A 763 26.85 -23.58 15.64
C ILE A 763 27.78 -23.07 14.52
N ALA A 764 28.23 -21.80 14.60
CA ALA A 764 29.14 -21.20 13.64
C ALA A 764 30.50 -21.92 13.50
N GLU A 765 30.94 -22.63 14.51
CA GLU A 765 32.19 -23.41 14.43
C GLU A 765 32.12 -24.50 13.35
N GLU A 766 30.90 -25.04 13.11
CA GLU A 766 30.65 -26.12 12.16
C GLU A 766 29.98 -25.64 10.87
N ALA A 767 29.64 -24.36 10.73
CA ALA A 767 28.96 -23.85 9.57
C ALA A 767 29.83 -22.87 8.77
N ASP A 768 29.71 -22.90 7.43
CA ASP A 768 30.34 -21.93 6.55
C ASP A 768 29.43 -20.74 6.27
N PHE A 769 28.12 -20.92 6.45
CA PHE A 769 27.13 -19.87 6.37
C PHE A 769 25.90 -20.16 7.24
N PHE A 770 25.15 -19.10 7.59
CA PHE A 770 23.80 -19.19 8.14
C PHE A 770 22.78 -18.64 7.16
N SER A 771 21.62 -19.28 7.10
CA SER A 771 20.42 -18.73 6.47
C SER A 771 19.29 -18.70 7.50
N PHE A 772 18.70 -17.54 7.73
CA PHE A 772 17.59 -17.41 8.66
C PHE A 772 16.28 -17.91 8.01
N GLY A 773 15.69 -18.96 8.57
CA GLY A 773 14.37 -19.48 8.21
C GLY A 773 13.32 -18.72 9.01
N THR A 774 13.02 -17.49 8.61
CA THR A 774 12.18 -16.58 9.42
C THR A 774 10.73 -17.01 9.55
N ASN A 775 10.22 -17.88 8.66
CA ASN A 775 8.87 -18.43 8.80
C ASN A 775 8.79 -19.30 10.08
N ASP A 776 9.64 -20.32 10.20
CA ASP A 776 9.69 -21.20 11.38
C ASP A 776 10.15 -20.44 12.63
N LEU A 777 11.14 -19.54 12.49
CA LEU A 777 11.60 -18.74 13.62
C LEU A 777 10.47 -17.87 14.19
N THR A 778 9.62 -17.30 13.34
CA THR A 778 8.46 -16.53 13.76
C THR A 778 7.44 -17.42 14.47
N GLN A 779 7.07 -18.55 13.86
CA GLN A 779 6.13 -19.49 14.46
C GLN A 779 6.58 -19.95 15.86
N MET A 780 7.85 -20.34 15.99
CA MET A 780 8.38 -20.84 17.27
C MET A 780 8.57 -19.75 18.30
N THR A 781 8.87 -18.53 17.90
CA THR A 781 9.05 -17.39 18.82
C THR A 781 7.73 -16.94 19.40
N PHE A 782 6.68 -16.84 18.58
CA PHE A 782 5.31 -16.52 19.03
C PHE A 782 4.57 -17.72 19.63
N GLY A 783 4.99 -18.95 19.37
CA GLY A 783 4.21 -20.15 19.66
C GLY A 783 2.93 -20.24 18.80
N PHE A 784 2.98 -19.71 17.57
CA PHE A 784 1.87 -19.71 16.63
C PHE A 784 2.07 -20.77 15.55
N SER A 785 1.02 -21.51 15.25
CA SER A 785 0.91 -22.26 13.99
C SER A 785 0.28 -21.33 12.96
N ARG A 786 1.00 -20.99 11.89
CA ARG A 786 0.52 -20.05 10.87
C ARG A 786 -0.82 -20.42 10.33
N ASP A 787 -0.94 -21.68 9.88
CA ASP A 787 -2.15 -22.19 9.22
C ASP A 787 -3.39 -22.16 10.13
N ASP A 788 -3.20 -22.35 11.43
CA ASP A 788 -4.29 -22.37 12.41
C ASP A 788 -4.76 -20.97 12.81
N ILE A 789 -3.85 -19.99 12.86
CA ILE A 789 -4.15 -18.67 13.45
C ILE A 789 -4.42 -17.58 12.42
N GLU A 790 -3.91 -17.71 11.18
CA GLU A 790 -3.91 -16.64 10.20
C GLU A 790 -5.33 -16.22 9.80
N SER A 791 -6.25 -17.15 9.70
CA SER A 791 -7.65 -16.88 9.29
C SER A 791 -8.57 -16.38 10.41
N ARG A 792 -8.28 -16.67 11.68
CA ARG A 792 -9.20 -16.39 12.79
C ARG A 792 -8.60 -15.49 13.86
N LEU A 793 -7.42 -15.81 14.36
CA LEU A 793 -6.81 -15.09 15.48
C LEU A 793 -6.12 -13.80 15.02
N MET A 794 -5.42 -13.85 13.89
CA MET A 794 -4.63 -12.71 13.40
C MET A 794 -5.48 -11.48 13.13
N PRO A 795 -6.64 -11.58 12.42
CA PRO A 795 -7.53 -10.42 12.24
C PRO A 795 -7.97 -9.80 13.58
N ALA A 796 -8.34 -10.63 14.57
CA ALA A 796 -8.75 -10.15 15.88
C ALA A 796 -7.62 -9.46 16.65
N TYR A 797 -6.37 -9.95 16.54
CA TYR A 797 -5.20 -9.32 17.16
C TYR A 797 -4.87 -7.97 16.55
N LEU A 798 -5.00 -7.85 15.23
CA LEU A 798 -4.79 -6.58 14.51
C LEU A 798 -5.89 -5.57 14.82
N GLU A 799 -7.16 -6.00 14.83
CA GLU A 799 -8.32 -5.15 15.14
C GLU A 799 -8.26 -4.60 16.57
N GLN A 800 -7.86 -5.44 17.55
CA GLN A 800 -7.70 -5.03 18.94
C GLN A 800 -6.38 -4.28 19.23
N GLY A 801 -5.50 -4.15 18.23
CA GLY A 801 -4.21 -3.48 18.38
C GLY A 801 -3.20 -4.25 19.26
N LEU A 802 -3.42 -5.56 19.49
CA LEU A 802 -2.48 -6.44 20.23
C LEU A 802 -1.21 -6.67 19.43
N LEU A 803 -1.33 -6.75 18.11
CA LEU A 803 -0.22 -6.67 17.17
C LEU A 803 -0.46 -5.49 16.24
N LYS A 804 0.60 -4.77 15.91
CA LYS A 804 0.56 -3.66 14.96
C LYS A 804 0.51 -4.14 13.51
N ARG A 805 1.02 -5.34 13.25
CA ARG A 805 1.14 -5.97 11.92
C ARG A 805 1.11 -7.48 12.05
N ASN A 806 0.79 -8.14 10.94
CA ASN A 806 0.95 -9.58 10.82
C ASN A 806 2.46 -9.94 10.83
N PRO A 807 2.95 -10.69 11.81
CA PRO A 807 4.37 -11.04 11.91
C PRO A 807 4.85 -12.02 10.83
N PHE A 808 3.94 -12.58 10.01
CA PHE A 808 4.27 -13.41 8.85
C PHE A 808 4.48 -12.62 7.58
N ASP A 809 3.93 -11.39 7.48
CA ASP A 809 4.13 -10.49 6.34
C ASP A 809 5.38 -9.62 6.52
N THR A 810 5.53 -9.02 7.70
CA THR A 810 6.66 -8.16 8.07
C THR A 810 7.25 -8.69 9.38
N ILE A 811 8.58 -8.86 9.42
CA ILE A 811 9.25 -9.43 10.57
C ILE A 811 8.96 -8.64 11.86
N ASP A 812 8.66 -9.34 12.94
CA ASP A 812 8.57 -8.75 14.27
C ASP A 812 9.94 -8.30 14.76
N ALA A 813 10.20 -7.01 14.73
CA ALA A 813 11.50 -6.45 15.08
C ALA A 813 11.86 -6.67 16.55
N ALA A 814 10.86 -6.69 17.44
CA ALA A 814 11.08 -6.74 18.88
C ALA A 814 11.41 -8.15 19.41
N GLY A 815 10.92 -9.20 18.77
CA GLY A 815 11.20 -10.59 19.19
C GLY A 815 12.06 -11.32 18.15
N VAL A 816 11.49 -11.58 16.97
CA VAL A 816 12.19 -12.36 15.93
C VAL A 816 13.41 -11.60 15.40
N GLY A 817 13.29 -10.29 15.21
CA GLY A 817 14.38 -9.41 14.78
C GLY A 817 15.54 -9.38 15.77
N GLU A 818 15.25 -9.34 17.07
CA GLU A 818 16.29 -9.43 18.12
C GLU A 818 17.02 -10.77 18.06
N LEU A 819 16.32 -11.88 17.84
CA LEU A 819 16.96 -13.20 17.68
C LEU A 819 17.85 -13.24 16.42
N VAL A 820 17.44 -12.64 15.32
CA VAL A 820 18.26 -12.54 14.10
C VAL A 820 19.53 -11.72 14.38
N MET A 821 19.41 -10.55 15.00
CA MET A 821 20.56 -9.70 15.34
C MET A 821 21.52 -10.41 16.31
N LEU A 822 20.99 -11.04 17.35
CA LEU A 822 21.77 -11.80 18.34
C LEU A 822 22.54 -12.96 17.68
N ALA A 823 21.87 -13.70 16.79
CA ALA A 823 22.50 -14.81 16.09
C ALA A 823 23.59 -14.35 15.11
N ALA A 824 23.34 -13.22 14.42
CA ALA A 824 24.34 -12.61 13.54
C ALA A 824 25.58 -12.14 14.30
N GLU A 825 25.39 -11.47 15.43
CA GLU A 825 26.49 -11.02 16.32
C GLU A 825 27.29 -12.19 16.85
N ARG A 826 26.63 -13.18 17.47
CA ARG A 826 27.30 -14.35 18.06
C ARG A 826 28.00 -15.21 17.01
N GLY A 827 27.37 -15.42 15.88
CA GLY A 827 27.94 -16.18 14.77
C GLY A 827 29.23 -15.54 14.25
N ARG A 828 29.23 -14.24 14.01
CA ARG A 828 30.41 -13.49 13.55
C ARG A 828 31.48 -13.32 14.62
N ALA A 829 31.09 -13.25 15.89
CA ALA A 829 32.07 -13.25 16.97
C ALA A 829 32.87 -14.56 17.02
N ALA A 830 32.23 -15.71 16.77
CA ALA A 830 32.89 -17.01 16.68
C ALA A 830 33.61 -17.22 15.33
N LYS A 831 33.04 -16.78 14.22
CA LYS A 831 33.58 -16.93 12.86
C LYS A 831 33.46 -15.62 12.07
N PRO A 832 34.46 -14.71 12.11
CA PRO A 832 34.34 -13.36 11.50
C PRO A 832 33.98 -13.34 10.02
N GLY A 833 34.36 -14.37 9.26
CA GLY A 833 33.99 -14.51 7.84
C GLY A 833 32.68 -15.21 7.57
N LEU A 834 31.87 -15.48 8.59
CA LEU A 834 30.59 -16.18 8.43
C LEU A 834 29.63 -15.41 7.51
N LYS A 835 29.21 -16.06 6.42
CA LYS A 835 28.20 -15.51 5.51
C LYS A 835 26.81 -15.68 6.13
N LEU A 836 26.01 -14.62 6.08
CA LEU A 836 24.68 -14.57 6.65
C LEU A 836 23.64 -14.22 5.58
N GLY A 837 22.54 -14.93 5.55
CA GLY A 837 21.41 -14.65 4.66
C GLY A 837 20.08 -14.94 5.29
N VAL A 838 19.03 -14.61 4.59
CA VAL A 838 17.64 -14.96 4.94
C VAL A 838 16.95 -15.58 3.74
N CYS A 839 16.11 -16.58 3.97
CA CYS A 839 15.35 -17.25 2.92
C CYS A 839 13.85 -17.40 3.24
N GLY A 840 13.39 -16.94 4.40
CA GLY A 840 11.98 -16.83 4.70
C GLY A 840 11.27 -15.76 3.85
N GLU A 841 9.97 -15.74 3.86
CA GLU A 841 9.14 -14.81 3.05
C GLU A 841 9.45 -13.33 3.33
N HIS A 842 9.89 -13.00 4.54
CA HIS A 842 10.36 -11.67 4.94
C HIS A 842 11.54 -11.14 4.10
N GLY A 843 12.28 -12.03 3.41
CA GLY A 843 13.35 -11.63 2.49
C GLY A 843 12.87 -10.83 1.28
N GLY A 844 11.56 -10.79 1.01
CA GLY A 844 10.93 -9.98 -0.03
C GLY A 844 10.17 -8.76 0.50
N ASP A 845 10.10 -8.55 1.82
CA ASP A 845 9.41 -7.42 2.43
C ASP A 845 10.37 -6.23 2.65
N PRO A 846 10.05 -5.02 2.13
CA PRO A 846 10.95 -3.86 2.20
C PRO A 846 11.37 -3.44 3.60
N GLU A 847 10.47 -3.52 4.59
CA GLU A 847 10.78 -3.14 5.96
C GLU A 847 11.68 -4.19 6.63
N SER A 848 11.39 -5.47 6.41
CA SER A 848 12.19 -6.58 6.88
C SER A 848 13.61 -6.54 6.29
N ILE A 849 13.75 -6.20 5.00
CA ILE A 849 15.04 -6.01 4.32
C ILE A 849 15.87 -4.91 5.02
N THR A 850 15.24 -3.84 5.46
CA THR A 850 15.91 -2.77 6.21
C THR A 850 16.49 -3.31 7.54
N LEU A 851 15.75 -4.15 8.26
CA LEU A 851 16.23 -4.81 9.47
C LEU A 851 17.37 -5.78 9.16
N PHE A 852 17.27 -6.58 8.11
CA PHE A 852 18.33 -7.53 7.73
C PHE A 852 19.61 -6.81 7.31
N HIS A 853 19.52 -5.68 6.62
CA HIS A 853 20.68 -4.83 6.34
C HIS A 853 21.31 -4.30 7.63
N ALA A 854 20.50 -3.81 8.59
CA ALA A 854 20.99 -3.34 9.88
C ALA A 854 21.63 -4.48 10.71
N ALA A 855 21.10 -5.71 10.65
CA ALA A 855 21.71 -6.90 11.24
C ALA A 855 23.00 -7.34 10.51
N GLY A 856 23.35 -6.71 9.41
CA GLY A 856 24.56 -6.99 8.64
C GLY A 856 24.51 -8.27 7.80
N LEU A 857 23.35 -8.71 7.35
CA LEU A 857 23.24 -9.86 6.46
C LEU A 857 23.92 -9.56 5.12
N ASN A 858 24.45 -10.60 4.49
CA ASN A 858 25.12 -10.52 3.21
C ASN A 858 24.13 -10.61 2.04
N TYR A 859 23.02 -11.32 2.23
CA TYR A 859 21.98 -11.45 1.21
C TYR A 859 20.59 -11.64 1.82
N VAL A 860 19.59 -11.25 1.04
CA VAL A 860 18.18 -11.62 1.24
C VAL A 860 17.72 -12.50 0.07
N SER A 861 16.76 -13.40 0.32
CA SER A 861 16.22 -14.29 -0.70
C SER A 861 14.70 -14.30 -0.62
N CYS A 862 14.04 -14.22 -1.78
CA CYS A 862 12.59 -14.11 -1.90
C CYS A 862 12.08 -14.87 -3.14
N SER A 863 10.77 -14.94 -3.33
CA SER A 863 10.21 -15.51 -4.55
C SER A 863 10.70 -14.75 -5.81
N PRO A 864 10.81 -15.38 -6.99
CA PRO A 864 11.35 -14.74 -8.21
C PRO A 864 10.66 -13.42 -8.55
N PHE A 865 9.33 -13.33 -8.44
CA PHE A 865 8.57 -12.12 -8.74
C PHE A 865 8.83 -10.95 -7.78
N ARG A 866 9.33 -11.23 -6.57
CA ARG A 866 9.72 -10.21 -5.59
C ARG A 866 11.16 -9.72 -5.72
N VAL A 867 11.98 -10.36 -6.54
CA VAL A 867 13.39 -9.96 -6.76
C VAL A 867 13.55 -8.49 -7.16
N PRO A 868 12.77 -7.92 -8.10
CA PRO A 868 12.87 -6.50 -8.44
C PRO A 868 12.59 -5.59 -7.24
N ILE A 869 11.56 -5.91 -6.45
CA ILE A 869 11.18 -5.17 -5.25
C ILE A 869 12.29 -5.25 -4.20
N ALA A 870 12.84 -6.44 -3.97
CA ALA A 870 13.92 -6.65 -3.02
C ALA A 870 15.21 -5.91 -3.43
N ARG A 871 15.53 -5.81 -4.74
CA ARG A 871 16.67 -5.02 -5.27
C ARG A 871 16.50 -3.54 -4.92
N LEU A 872 15.31 -2.98 -5.15
CA LEU A 872 14.99 -1.59 -4.80
C LEU A 872 15.05 -1.38 -3.28
N ALA A 873 14.42 -2.26 -2.50
CA ALA A 873 14.37 -2.17 -1.05
C ALA A 873 15.76 -2.28 -0.42
N ALA A 874 16.63 -3.14 -0.94
CA ALA A 874 18.02 -3.26 -0.52
C ALA A 874 18.80 -1.95 -0.76
N ALA A 875 18.59 -1.29 -1.91
CA ALA A 875 19.17 0.02 -2.18
C ALA A 875 18.65 1.10 -1.21
N HIS A 876 17.35 1.11 -0.91
CA HIS A 876 16.76 2.00 0.08
C HIS A 876 17.34 1.76 1.48
N ALA A 877 17.51 0.50 1.88
CA ALA A 877 18.12 0.15 3.17
C ALA A 877 19.54 0.73 3.28
N VAL A 878 20.35 0.58 2.24
CA VAL A 878 21.70 1.16 2.15
C VAL A 878 21.67 2.69 2.23
N LEU A 879 20.75 3.35 1.50
CA LEU A 879 20.62 4.82 1.48
C LEU A 879 20.06 5.40 2.79
N SER A 880 19.38 4.60 3.60
CA SER A 880 18.84 5.05 4.90
C SER A 880 19.92 5.44 5.91
N GLY A 881 21.18 5.10 5.65
CA GLY A 881 22.33 5.43 6.49
C GLY A 881 22.39 4.69 7.83
N ARG A 882 21.48 3.73 8.08
CA ARG A 882 21.58 2.84 9.24
C ARG A 882 22.76 1.91 9.04
N ALA A 883 23.82 2.12 9.82
CA ALA A 883 24.99 1.26 9.76
C ALA A 883 24.66 -0.14 10.29
N PRO A 884 25.26 -1.20 9.73
CA PRO A 884 25.16 -2.54 10.28
C PRO A 884 25.57 -2.54 11.77
N GLY A 885 24.69 -2.99 12.65
CA GLY A 885 24.95 -3.08 14.09
C GLY A 885 24.69 -1.82 14.92
N SER A 886 23.98 -0.80 14.36
CA SER A 886 23.57 0.41 15.10
C SER A 886 22.11 0.36 15.57
#